data_923236884e67dd05ca352bc1ac85ec29
#
_entry.id   923236884e67dd05ca352bc1ac85ec29
#
_cell.length_a   1.000
_cell.length_b   1.000
_cell.length_c   1.000
_cell.angle_alpha   90.00
_cell.angle_beta   90.00
_cell.angle_gamma   90.00
#
_symmetry.space_group_name_H-M   'P 1'
#
loop_
_entity.id
_entity.type
_entity.pdbx_description
1 polymer ?
#
loop_
_entity_poly.entity_id
_entity_poly.type
_entity_poly.pdbx_seq_one_letter_code
_entity_poly.pdbx_strand_id
1 'polypeptide(L)'
;MLVNKNLNDKTYQELISEAIMQIPLYTTEWTNFNPSDPGMTILENLTAFEALQQESIRQVTPQIRQKLLKMLGFTERKGRCARILMAAEGVKEPMELPANQPFYLGDLTFETNRRIRLSGYSLTGVYGQHDGGFQDYSYLIDDDIPKTAMIFGEKPGEGDCVYFAANRLPEPGEEMIFYMTLANRFNRNPYEEKGNNTFANLVWECYTENGYEPMNVADYTSCFLVSGEVRMRMPNTAAAVCEELPKPGYAIRARVIKADYDVSPKLRAVAGFLFEAWQKETKSVCYTFQKYSRITLDSEMMEAGYVQVFCKEEKGSFYRRYEPAPREGARGRFYTLEHEQYGVNTFSFDRRQFGYSPDKLKNAVKIMVYSEEMMRRFYLGTVQGYDAQELELPAKNIVAESFCIIAKRTDETGEDIFDFVRPNHYEEDSLTYYLLENEGKIVIEDAGAFIGAALYMGSCSVTRGQEGNIREGSRFRTGKTLQELTFVNAGTGTGGCFRESIADVRERFLADMNRPYTAVTAADYETIVKSAPGLCIHKVRAVLREERNEVQIAVKPGTDERFPKLSDTYRKSLEQLLEKKRLLTTRVEIVQPVYLPVNVKGVIYVKRHYEREQGLIEKTIREQLDYLESERSFGDVLKFDEVFRAVENLECVEYIYDLALYPQYPGAARIKDNDIYPNADCLCYAGDIQLEIRNYEK
;
A
#
# COMPACT_ATOMS: atom_id res chain seq x y z
N MET A 1 1.12 7.56 -26.30
CA MET A 1 2.52 7.37 -26.67
C MET A 1 3.12 8.75 -26.95
N LEU A 2 3.80 9.37 -25.97
CA LEU A 2 4.58 10.57 -26.27
C LEU A 2 5.74 10.11 -27.15
N VAL A 3 5.55 10.27 -28.44
CA VAL A 3 6.60 10.07 -29.43
C VAL A 3 7.75 11.01 -29.03
N ASN A 4 8.94 10.48 -28.85
CA ASN A 4 10.17 11.27 -28.78
C ASN A 4 10.31 11.97 -30.14
N LYS A 5 9.58 13.06 -30.36
CA LYS A 5 9.80 13.92 -31.52
C LYS A 5 11.07 14.67 -31.22
N ASN A 6 12.16 14.20 -31.80
CA ASN A 6 13.39 14.97 -31.83
C ASN A 6 13.10 16.30 -32.50
N LEU A 7 13.43 17.38 -31.85
CA LEU A 7 13.22 18.73 -32.40
C LEU A 7 14.15 19.03 -33.61
N ASN A 8 15.18 18.20 -33.78
CA ASN A 8 16.12 18.26 -34.90
C ASN A 8 16.57 16.84 -35.23
N ASP A 9 15.99 16.22 -36.25
CA ASP A 9 16.25 14.81 -36.66
C ASP A 9 17.27 14.67 -37.77
N LYS A 10 18.10 15.72 -38.00
CA LYS A 10 19.10 15.68 -39.07
C LYS A 10 20.26 14.78 -38.68
N THR A 11 20.56 13.81 -39.54
CA THR A 11 21.77 13.01 -39.46
C THR A 11 22.98 13.81 -39.92
N TYR A 12 24.20 13.37 -39.55
CA TYR A 12 25.45 13.98 -40.05
C TYR A 12 25.45 14.11 -41.58
N GLN A 13 24.96 13.07 -42.29
CA GLN A 13 24.89 13.08 -43.77
C GLN A 13 23.93 14.12 -44.33
N GLU A 14 22.83 14.37 -43.66
CA GLU A 14 21.87 15.41 -44.03
C GLU A 14 22.44 16.80 -43.75
N LEU A 15 23.11 16.98 -42.62
CA LEU A 15 23.77 18.24 -42.26
C LEU A 15 24.89 18.60 -43.25
N ILE A 16 25.75 17.66 -43.61
CA ILE A 16 26.82 17.91 -44.59
C ILE A 16 26.25 18.18 -45.99
N SER A 17 25.21 17.45 -46.42
CA SER A 17 24.55 17.68 -47.68
C SER A 17 23.90 19.06 -47.77
N GLU A 18 23.27 19.52 -46.70
CA GLU A 18 22.68 20.85 -46.61
C GLU A 18 23.76 21.93 -46.63
N ALA A 19 24.85 21.73 -45.88
CA ALA A 19 26.00 22.66 -45.87
C ALA A 19 26.60 22.80 -47.28
N ILE A 20 26.79 21.70 -48.03
CA ILE A 20 27.29 21.73 -49.43
C ILE A 20 26.29 22.44 -50.32
N MET A 21 24.98 22.26 -50.18
CA MET A 21 23.95 22.97 -50.99
C MET A 21 23.96 24.47 -50.72
N GLN A 22 24.42 24.93 -49.58
CA GLN A 22 24.49 26.37 -49.23
C GLN A 22 25.73 27.06 -49.78
N ILE A 23 26.82 26.36 -50.11
CA ILE A 23 28.06 26.94 -50.58
C ILE A 23 27.82 27.88 -51.79
N PRO A 24 27.07 27.50 -52.83
CA PRO A 24 26.83 28.37 -53.99
C PRO A 24 26.09 29.67 -53.68
N LEU A 25 25.39 29.75 -52.54
CA LEU A 25 24.70 30.94 -52.08
C LEU A 25 25.68 32.03 -51.55
N TYR A 26 26.86 31.61 -51.08
CA TYR A 26 27.86 32.49 -50.49
C TYR A 26 29.06 32.77 -51.38
N THR A 27 29.43 31.83 -52.27
CA THR A 27 30.53 31.98 -53.21
C THR A 27 30.34 31.16 -54.46
N THR A 28 30.66 31.71 -55.62
CA THR A 28 30.66 31.02 -56.91
C THR A 28 32.06 30.49 -57.29
N GLU A 29 33.08 30.81 -56.52
CA GLU A 29 34.47 30.44 -56.81
C GLU A 29 34.82 29.03 -56.29
N TRP A 30 34.10 28.55 -55.26
CA TRP A 30 34.35 27.21 -54.70
C TRP A 30 33.43 26.18 -55.40
N THR A 31 34.01 25.47 -56.36
CA THR A 31 33.31 24.48 -57.20
C THR A 31 33.77 23.04 -56.95
N ASN A 32 34.82 22.81 -56.17
CA ASN A 32 35.35 21.52 -55.90
C ASN A 32 34.81 20.98 -54.57
N PHE A 33 33.83 20.05 -54.61
CA PHE A 33 33.21 19.40 -53.46
C PHE A 33 33.79 18.00 -53.19
N ASN A 34 35.02 17.77 -53.64
CA ASN A 34 35.67 16.47 -53.36
C ASN A 34 36.11 16.41 -51.89
N PRO A 35 35.94 15.26 -51.20
CA PRO A 35 36.44 15.07 -49.83
C PRO A 35 37.94 15.35 -49.60
N SER A 36 38.76 15.30 -50.64
CA SER A 36 40.18 15.66 -50.60
C SER A 36 40.46 17.14 -50.65
N ASP A 37 39.47 18.00 -50.86
CA ASP A 37 39.61 19.43 -50.84
C ASP A 37 39.75 19.94 -49.42
N PRO A 38 40.73 20.85 -49.12
CA PRO A 38 40.93 21.37 -47.75
C PRO A 38 39.73 22.09 -47.21
N GLY A 39 38.95 22.77 -48.05
CA GLY A 39 37.72 23.47 -47.68
C GLY A 39 36.64 22.46 -47.26
N MET A 40 36.50 21.38 -48.03
CA MET A 40 35.58 20.29 -47.68
C MET A 40 35.97 19.61 -46.37
N THR A 41 37.26 19.35 -46.15
CA THR A 41 37.73 18.77 -44.87
C THR A 41 37.36 19.69 -43.66
N ILE A 42 37.48 21.00 -43.81
CA ILE A 42 37.08 21.98 -42.75
C ILE A 42 35.55 21.90 -42.54
N LEU A 43 34.78 21.93 -43.64
CA LEU A 43 33.31 21.87 -43.57
C LEU A 43 32.79 20.58 -42.92
N GLU A 44 33.39 19.41 -43.26
CA GLU A 44 33.07 18.12 -42.64
C GLU A 44 33.36 18.13 -41.14
N ASN A 45 34.52 18.71 -40.72
CA ASN A 45 34.84 18.81 -39.29
C ASN A 45 33.82 19.72 -38.57
N LEU A 46 33.48 20.89 -39.12
CA LEU A 46 32.51 21.80 -38.51
C LEU A 46 31.12 21.12 -38.39
N THR A 47 30.70 20.42 -39.44
CA THR A 47 29.41 19.66 -39.42
C THR A 47 29.45 18.51 -38.42
N ALA A 48 30.60 17.85 -38.24
CA ALA A 48 30.79 16.86 -37.20
C ALA A 48 30.64 17.42 -35.80
N PHE A 49 31.24 18.64 -35.56
CA PHE A 49 31.04 19.34 -34.28
C PHE A 49 29.58 19.75 -34.08
N GLU A 50 28.88 20.22 -35.11
CA GLU A 50 27.45 20.52 -35.03
C GLU A 50 26.62 19.26 -34.66
N ALA A 51 26.90 18.14 -35.30
CA ALA A 51 26.23 16.86 -34.99
C ALA A 51 26.50 16.43 -33.52
N LEU A 52 27.73 16.59 -33.03
CA LEU A 52 28.08 16.30 -31.62
C LEU A 52 27.38 17.27 -30.66
N GLN A 53 27.25 18.54 -31.00
CA GLN A 53 26.53 19.52 -30.19
C GLN A 53 25.02 19.20 -30.16
N GLN A 54 24.42 18.84 -31.30
CA GLN A 54 23.03 18.40 -31.35
C GLN A 54 22.79 17.16 -30.49
N GLU A 55 23.70 16.18 -30.53
CA GLU A 55 23.59 14.99 -29.66
C GLU A 55 23.73 15.36 -28.18
N SER A 56 24.63 16.25 -27.84
CA SER A 56 24.81 16.77 -26.47
C SER A 56 23.54 17.47 -25.94
N ILE A 57 22.86 18.26 -26.80
CA ILE A 57 21.58 18.92 -26.44
C ILE A 57 20.44 17.91 -26.30
N ARG A 58 20.46 16.80 -27.07
CA ARG A 58 19.48 15.72 -26.97
C ARG A 58 19.55 14.94 -25.66
N GLN A 59 20.72 14.89 -25.04
CA GLN A 59 20.92 14.16 -23.79
C GLN A 59 20.28 14.93 -22.62
N VAL A 60 18.99 14.66 -22.40
CA VAL A 60 18.33 15.12 -21.16
C VAL A 60 18.89 14.30 -20.01
N THR A 61 19.73 14.92 -19.19
CA THR A 61 20.31 14.26 -18.02
C THR A 61 19.23 13.82 -17.03
N PRO A 62 19.49 12.77 -16.21
CA PRO A 62 18.55 12.38 -15.17
C PRO A 62 18.12 13.51 -14.24
N GLN A 63 19.03 14.44 -13.91
CA GLN A 63 18.73 15.59 -13.06
C GLN A 63 17.76 16.58 -13.73
N ILE A 64 17.89 16.83 -15.04
CA ILE A 64 16.96 17.69 -15.79
C ILE A 64 15.59 17.03 -15.84
N ARG A 65 15.53 15.70 -16.09
CA ARG A 65 14.27 14.94 -16.07
C ARG A 65 13.57 15.04 -14.71
N GLN A 66 14.32 14.88 -13.62
CA GLN A 66 13.79 15.00 -12.27
C GLN A 66 13.24 16.41 -12.01
N LYS A 67 13.97 17.46 -12.42
CA LYS A 67 13.49 18.85 -12.29
C LYS A 67 12.20 19.09 -13.08
N LEU A 68 12.12 18.59 -14.31
CA LEU A 68 10.91 18.71 -15.14
C LEU A 68 9.71 17.97 -14.50
N LEU A 69 9.90 16.74 -14.01
CA LEU A 69 8.85 16.00 -13.31
C LEU A 69 8.39 16.73 -12.03
N LYS A 70 9.32 17.30 -11.26
CA LYS A 70 8.99 18.12 -10.08
C LYS A 70 8.18 19.38 -10.45
N MET A 71 8.49 20.04 -11.55
CA MET A 71 7.70 21.18 -12.04
C MET A 71 6.26 20.78 -12.43
N LEU A 72 6.06 19.55 -12.88
CA LEU A 72 4.74 18.97 -13.17
C LEU A 72 4.03 18.41 -11.92
N GLY A 73 4.61 18.56 -10.72
CA GLY A 73 4.04 18.08 -9.46
C GLY A 73 4.36 16.62 -9.13
N PHE A 74 5.19 15.96 -9.93
CA PHE A 74 5.57 14.55 -9.71
C PHE A 74 6.92 14.49 -8.99
N THR A 75 6.88 14.22 -7.69
CA THR A 75 8.06 13.97 -6.85
C THR A 75 8.21 12.48 -6.59
N GLU A 76 9.45 12.04 -6.36
CA GLU A 76 9.74 10.67 -5.96
C GLU A 76 9.05 10.32 -4.63
N ARG A 77 8.42 9.17 -4.57
CA ARG A 77 7.89 8.62 -3.32
C ARG A 77 9.05 8.03 -2.53
N LYS A 78 9.12 8.37 -1.24
CA LYS A 78 10.12 7.84 -0.33
C LYS A 78 9.90 6.35 -0.08
N GLY A 79 10.99 5.62 0.17
CA GLY A 79 10.93 4.24 0.65
C GLY A 79 10.19 4.18 1.99
N ARG A 80 9.40 3.13 2.18
CA ARG A 80 8.62 2.90 3.39
C ARG A 80 8.75 1.45 3.83
N CYS A 81 8.80 1.24 5.13
CA CYS A 81 8.71 -0.08 5.73
C CYS A 81 7.29 -0.63 5.60
N ALA A 82 7.15 -1.91 5.32
CA ALA A 82 5.87 -2.57 5.46
C ALA A 82 5.45 -2.59 6.93
N ARG A 83 4.17 -2.37 7.17
CA ARG A 83 3.54 -2.46 8.48
C ARG A 83 2.64 -3.69 8.54
N ILE A 84 2.71 -4.40 9.65
CA ILE A 84 1.84 -5.53 9.97
C ILE A 84 1.18 -5.32 11.33
N LEU A 85 0.04 -5.97 11.51
CA LEU A 85 -0.64 -6.09 12.80
C LEU A 85 -0.43 -7.49 13.33
N MET A 86 0.09 -7.62 14.53
CA MET A 86 0.44 -8.89 15.15
C MET A 86 -0.46 -9.18 16.33
N ALA A 87 -0.89 -10.42 16.45
CA ALA A 87 -1.47 -11.00 17.65
C ALA A 87 -0.37 -11.74 18.44
N ALA A 88 -0.44 -11.68 19.77
CA ALA A 88 0.38 -12.48 20.67
C ALA A 88 -0.52 -13.50 21.38
N GLU A 89 -0.26 -14.78 21.16
CA GLU A 89 -0.98 -15.88 21.79
C GLU A 89 -0.17 -16.48 22.93
N GLY A 90 -0.86 -16.98 23.96
CA GLY A 90 -0.22 -17.65 25.09
C GLY A 90 0.26 -16.69 26.20
N VAL A 91 -0.07 -15.42 26.16
CA VAL A 91 0.27 -14.44 27.21
C VAL A 91 -0.52 -14.74 28.48
N LYS A 92 0.16 -15.25 29.53
CA LYS A 92 -0.44 -15.60 30.84
C LYS A 92 -0.45 -14.41 31.78
N GLU A 93 0.63 -13.63 31.79
CA GLU A 93 0.80 -12.46 32.64
C GLU A 93 1.16 -11.25 31.78
N PRO A 94 0.74 -10.03 32.17
CA PRO A 94 1.11 -8.83 31.45
C PRO A 94 2.63 -8.67 31.40
N MET A 95 3.16 -8.42 30.19
CA MET A 95 4.59 -8.19 29.98
C MET A 95 4.80 -7.01 29.01
N GLU A 96 5.99 -6.43 29.06
CA GLU A 96 6.36 -5.33 28.16
C GLU A 96 7.36 -5.82 27.13
N LEU A 97 7.09 -5.50 25.85
CA LEU A 97 8.04 -5.63 24.77
C LEU A 97 8.79 -4.31 24.59
N PRO A 98 10.13 -4.31 24.50
CA PRO A 98 10.89 -3.10 24.24
C PRO A 98 10.66 -2.57 22.83
N ALA A 99 11.09 -1.35 22.58
CA ALA A 99 11.21 -0.83 21.21
C ALA A 99 12.34 -1.60 20.49
N ASN A 100 12.17 -1.78 19.18
CA ASN A 100 13.06 -2.56 18.31
C ASN A 100 13.14 -4.05 18.70
N GLN A 101 12.08 -4.61 19.32
CA GLN A 101 11.95 -6.05 19.53
C GLN A 101 11.84 -6.76 18.18
N PRO A 102 12.78 -7.67 17.85
CA PRO A 102 12.76 -8.35 16.55
C PRO A 102 11.84 -9.57 16.54
N PHE A 103 11.19 -9.77 15.40
CA PHE A 103 10.38 -10.92 15.03
C PHE A 103 10.86 -11.41 13.65
N TYR A 104 11.13 -12.70 13.50
CA TYR A 104 11.75 -13.25 12.32
C TYR A 104 10.76 -14.11 11.50
N LEU A 105 10.69 -13.84 10.19
CA LEU A 105 9.96 -14.66 9.21
C LEU A 105 10.91 -15.02 8.06
N GLY A 106 11.51 -16.21 8.10
CA GLY A 106 12.60 -16.54 7.18
C GLY A 106 13.76 -15.55 7.37
N ASP A 107 14.12 -14.85 6.29
CA ASP A 107 15.18 -13.82 6.27
C ASP A 107 14.65 -12.40 6.53
N LEU A 108 13.34 -12.26 6.76
CA LEU A 108 12.72 -10.97 7.05
C LEU A 108 12.69 -10.72 8.56
N THR A 109 13.08 -9.50 8.94
CA THR A 109 12.98 -9.02 10.32
C THR A 109 11.88 -7.97 10.40
N PHE A 110 11.03 -8.11 11.40
CA PHE A 110 10.02 -7.12 11.78
C PHE A 110 10.30 -6.64 13.18
N GLU A 111 10.15 -5.35 13.43
CA GLU A 111 10.46 -4.77 14.74
C GLU A 111 9.34 -3.86 15.25
N THR A 112 9.19 -3.79 16.56
CA THR A 112 8.36 -2.78 17.22
C THR A 112 9.01 -1.41 17.11
N ASN A 113 8.21 -0.34 16.92
CA ASN A 113 8.73 1.03 16.92
C ASN A 113 8.70 1.69 18.30
N ARG A 114 7.93 1.14 19.21
CA ARG A 114 7.74 1.66 20.58
C ARG A 114 7.63 0.50 21.55
N ARG A 115 7.77 0.79 22.84
CA ARG A 115 7.45 -0.15 23.91
C ARG A 115 5.96 -0.52 23.84
N ILE A 116 5.65 -1.80 23.92
CA ILE A 116 4.31 -2.37 23.82
C ILE A 116 4.03 -3.20 25.04
N ARG A 117 2.89 -2.99 25.66
CA ARG A 117 2.39 -3.81 26.77
C ARG A 117 1.53 -4.93 26.16
N LEU A 118 1.99 -6.16 26.28
CA LEU A 118 1.20 -7.35 26.01
C LEU A 118 0.41 -7.69 27.24
N SER A 119 -0.90 -7.84 27.07
CA SER A 119 -1.81 -8.28 28.13
C SER A 119 -2.54 -9.51 27.64
N GLY A 120 -2.92 -10.41 28.53
CA GLY A 120 -3.65 -11.62 28.18
C GLY A 120 -5.11 -11.36 27.76
N TYR A 121 -5.36 -10.28 27.02
CA TYR A 121 -6.67 -9.97 26.45
C TYR A 121 -6.95 -10.87 25.28
N SER A 122 -8.14 -11.45 25.22
CA SER A 122 -8.58 -12.29 24.12
C SER A 122 -10.07 -12.12 23.87
N LEU A 123 -10.45 -12.23 22.60
CA LEU A 123 -11.86 -12.35 22.22
C LEU A 123 -12.38 -13.70 22.66
N THR A 124 -13.58 -13.70 23.25
CA THR A 124 -14.28 -14.91 23.74
C THR A 124 -15.54 -15.22 22.96
N GLY A 125 -16.06 -14.23 22.21
CA GLY A 125 -17.25 -14.42 21.40
C GLY A 125 -17.50 -13.26 20.43
N VAL A 126 -18.21 -13.58 19.35
CA VAL A 126 -18.77 -12.62 18.41
C VAL A 126 -20.25 -12.92 18.24
N TYR A 127 -21.11 -11.94 18.46
CA TYR A 127 -22.55 -12.10 18.40
C TYR A 127 -23.16 -11.02 17.51
N GLY A 128 -24.07 -11.42 16.61
CA GLY A 128 -24.89 -10.48 15.87
C GLY A 128 -26.27 -10.36 16.51
N GLN A 129 -26.82 -9.17 16.59
CA GLN A 129 -28.20 -8.92 17.02
C GLN A 129 -28.93 -8.24 15.88
N HIS A 130 -29.84 -8.96 15.25
CA HIS A 130 -30.75 -8.50 14.21
C HIS A 130 -32.07 -9.28 14.32
N ASP A 131 -33.17 -8.72 13.82
CA ASP A 131 -34.51 -9.29 13.92
C ASP A 131 -34.95 -9.67 15.35
N GLY A 132 -34.40 -8.97 16.36
CA GLY A 132 -34.76 -9.17 17.79
C GLY A 132 -34.11 -10.37 18.47
N GLY A 133 -33.16 -11.07 17.85
CA GLY A 133 -32.47 -12.21 18.42
C GLY A 133 -30.94 -12.13 18.31
N PHE A 134 -30.24 -12.86 19.20
CA PHE A 134 -28.79 -13.05 19.09
C PHE A 134 -28.46 -14.27 18.22
N GLN A 135 -27.44 -14.07 17.36
CA GLN A 135 -26.80 -15.17 16.61
C GLN A 135 -25.33 -15.28 17.02
N ASP A 136 -24.85 -16.50 17.24
CA ASP A 136 -23.48 -16.78 17.67
C ASP A 136 -22.58 -16.98 16.44
N TYR A 137 -21.63 -16.06 16.27
CA TYR A 137 -20.61 -16.06 15.22
C TYR A 137 -19.19 -16.22 15.80
N SER A 138 -19.05 -16.78 17.01
CA SER A 138 -17.76 -16.90 17.71
C SER A 138 -16.72 -17.72 16.96
N TYR A 139 -17.14 -18.52 15.97
CA TYR A 139 -16.22 -19.21 15.07
C TYR A 139 -15.39 -18.26 14.17
N LEU A 140 -15.77 -17.00 14.07
CA LEU A 140 -14.98 -15.98 13.34
C LEU A 140 -13.67 -15.58 14.02
N ILE A 141 -13.50 -15.98 15.30
CA ILE A 141 -12.25 -15.72 16.03
C ILE A 141 -11.15 -16.70 15.59
N ASP A 142 -11.55 -17.87 15.10
CA ASP A 142 -10.65 -18.91 14.59
C ASP A 142 -10.59 -18.85 13.06
N ASP A 143 -9.48 -18.34 12.53
CA ASP A 143 -9.28 -18.17 11.08
C ASP A 143 -9.13 -19.50 10.32
N ASP A 144 -8.89 -20.61 11.02
CA ASP A 144 -8.81 -21.96 10.43
C ASP A 144 -10.19 -22.50 10.02
N ILE A 145 -11.29 -21.86 10.46
CA ILE A 145 -12.65 -22.27 10.13
C ILE A 145 -13.14 -21.51 8.89
N PRO A 146 -13.33 -22.15 7.72
CA PRO A 146 -13.74 -21.48 6.48
C PRO A 146 -15.25 -21.15 6.47
N LYS A 147 -15.74 -20.52 7.50
CA LYS A 147 -17.12 -20.05 7.61
C LYS A 147 -17.17 -18.53 7.57
N THR A 148 -18.28 -18.02 7.10
CA THR A 148 -18.52 -16.58 7.00
C THR A 148 -19.85 -16.24 7.65
N ALA A 149 -19.99 -15.03 8.18
CA ALA A 149 -21.21 -14.54 8.79
C ALA A 149 -21.65 -13.20 8.20
N MET A 150 -22.94 -13.06 7.92
CA MET A 150 -23.59 -11.76 7.67
C MET A 150 -23.94 -11.14 9.02
N ILE A 151 -23.04 -10.33 9.56
CA ILE A 151 -23.08 -9.86 10.95
C ILE A 151 -24.27 -8.98 11.30
N PHE A 152 -24.93 -8.36 10.32
CA PHE A 152 -26.16 -7.59 10.44
C PHE A 152 -27.34 -8.26 9.69
N GLY A 153 -27.26 -9.59 9.43
CA GLY A 153 -28.26 -10.30 8.65
C GLY A 153 -28.19 -10.03 7.14
N GLU A 154 -29.16 -10.54 6.38
CA GLU A 154 -29.23 -10.36 4.93
C GLU A 154 -29.56 -8.91 4.54
N LYS A 155 -30.37 -8.21 5.34
CA LYS A 155 -30.80 -6.85 5.13
C LYS A 155 -30.52 -6.03 6.38
N PRO A 156 -29.31 -5.42 6.47
CA PRO A 156 -28.95 -4.58 7.59
C PRO A 156 -29.97 -3.47 7.83
N GLY A 157 -30.42 -3.29 9.07
CA GLY A 157 -31.36 -2.28 9.51
C GLY A 157 -30.78 -1.32 10.55
N GLU A 158 -31.45 -0.20 10.77
CA GLU A 158 -31.10 0.71 11.87
C GLU A 158 -31.32 0.01 13.21
N GLY A 159 -30.36 0.08 14.10
CA GLY A 159 -30.38 -0.57 15.41
C GLY A 159 -29.74 -1.95 15.46
N ASP A 160 -29.45 -2.59 14.33
CA ASP A 160 -28.72 -3.84 14.30
C ASP A 160 -27.33 -3.66 14.92
N CYS A 161 -26.87 -4.67 15.64
CA CYS A 161 -25.62 -4.63 16.38
C CYS A 161 -24.76 -5.85 16.11
N VAL A 162 -23.44 -5.65 16.11
CA VAL A 162 -22.47 -6.74 16.27
C VAL A 162 -21.68 -6.52 17.55
N TYR A 163 -21.55 -7.55 18.36
CA TYR A 163 -20.88 -7.54 19.65
C TYR A 163 -19.58 -8.36 19.59
N PHE A 164 -18.53 -7.81 20.15
CA PHE A 164 -17.26 -8.46 20.36
C PHE A 164 -17.06 -8.64 21.87
N ALA A 165 -17.21 -9.86 22.35
CA ALA A 165 -17.01 -10.20 23.74
C ALA A 165 -15.55 -10.56 24.01
N ALA A 166 -15.02 -10.12 25.13
CA ALA A 166 -13.66 -10.37 25.56
C ALA A 166 -13.58 -10.85 27.01
N ASN A 167 -12.48 -11.55 27.36
CA ASN A 167 -12.20 -11.94 28.74
C ASN A 167 -11.92 -10.74 29.65
N ARG A 168 -11.28 -9.70 29.09
CA ARG A 168 -10.99 -8.40 29.71
C ARG A 168 -10.84 -7.34 28.64
N LEU A 169 -10.95 -6.06 29.02
CA LEU A 169 -10.65 -4.91 28.17
C LEU A 169 -9.49 -4.09 28.78
N PRO A 170 -8.80 -3.29 27.95
CA PRO A 170 -7.77 -2.37 28.39
C PRO A 170 -8.30 -1.33 29.40
N GLU A 171 -7.38 -0.70 30.13
CA GLU A 171 -7.69 0.35 31.10
C GLU A 171 -8.29 1.61 30.39
N PRO A 172 -9.05 2.44 31.12
CA PRO A 172 -9.59 3.67 30.59
C PRO A 172 -8.54 4.54 29.88
N GLY A 173 -8.83 4.98 28.65
CA GLY A 173 -7.95 5.79 27.82
C GLY A 173 -6.88 5.04 27.04
N GLU A 174 -6.70 3.74 27.26
CA GLU A 174 -5.80 2.91 26.43
C GLU A 174 -6.40 2.63 25.04
N GLU A 175 -5.53 2.41 24.07
CA GLU A 175 -5.89 2.08 22.68
C GLU A 175 -5.84 0.57 22.45
N MET A 176 -6.80 0.06 21.68
CA MET A 176 -6.80 -1.31 21.18
C MET A 176 -7.06 -1.32 19.68
N ILE A 177 -6.52 -2.35 19.02
CA ILE A 177 -6.61 -2.53 17.58
C ILE A 177 -7.24 -3.88 17.29
N PHE A 178 -8.30 -3.86 16.48
CA PHE A 178 -8.91 -5.05 15.91
C PHE A 178 -8.67 -5.08 14.41
N TYR A 179 -8.65 -6.25 13.81
CA TYR A 179 -8.63 -6.41 12.37
C TYR A 179 -9.81 -7.27 11.93
N MET A 180 -10.55 -6.79 10.94
CA MET A 180 -11.73 -7.43 10.38
C MET A 180 -11.42 -7.93 8.98
N THR A 181 -11.53 -9.22 8.74
CA THR A 181 -11.37 -9.81 7.42
C THR A 181 -12.74 -10.09 6.81
N LEU A 182 -13.02 -9.46 5.68
CA LEU A 182 -14.28 -9.61 4.96
C LEU A 182 -14.17 -10.66 3.87
N ALA A 183 -15.28 -11.38 3.64
CA ALA A 183 -15.41 -12.35 2.57
C ALA A 183 -16.05 -11.70 1.33
N ASN A 184 -15.32 -10.82 0.65
CA ASN A 184 -15.79 -10.16 -0.56
C ASN A 184 -15.27 -10.89 -1.80
N ARG A 185 -16.15 -11.25 -2.73
CA ARG A 185 -15.76 -11.80 -4.05
C ARG A 185 -15.13 -10.73 -4.95
N PHE A 186 -15.58 -9.50 -4.82
CA PHE A 186 -15.13 -8.37 -5.63
C PHE A 186 -14.48 -7.30 -4.75
N ASN A 187 -13.37 -6.76 -5.21
CA ASN A 187 -12.69 -5.68 -4.53
C ASN A 187 -13.40 -4.35 -4.76
N ARG A 188 -13.63 -3.63 -3.68
CA ARG A 188 -14.14 -2.26 -3.70
C ARG A 188 -13.01 -1.29 -4.04
N ASN A 189 -13.29 -0.27 -4.84
CA ASN A 189 -12.32 0.79 -5.13
C ASN A 189 -11.94 1.51 -3.82
N PRO A 190 -10.68 1.96 -3.69
CA PRO A 190 -10.26 2.72 -2.52
C PRO A 190 -11.09 4.01 -2.35
N TYR A 191 -11.36 4.38 -1.10
CA TYR A 191 -11.97 5.68 -0.79
C TYR A 191 -10.91 6.79 -0.96
N GLU A 192 -11.27 7.91 -1.59
CA GLU A 192 -10.37 9.07 -1.74
C GLU A 192 -10.09 9.76 -0.41
N GLU A 193 -11.11 9.85 0.46
CA GLU A 193 -11.01 10.47 1.78
C GLU A 193 -11.46 9.49 2.88
N LYS A 194 -10.74 9.50 4.00
CA LYS A 194 -11.10 8.69 5.17
C LYS A 194 -12.43 9.18 5.75
N GLY A 195 -13.38 8.26 5.94
CA GLY A 195 -14.64 8.54 6.62
C GLY A 195 -15.78 9.01 5.71
N ASN A 196 -15.59 9.14 4.40
CA ASN A 196 -16.65 9.55 3.48
C ASN A 196 -17.46 8.33 2.99
N ASN A 197 -18.06 7.59 3.92
CA ASN A 197 -18.92 6.45 3.60
C ASN A 197 -20.38 6.91 3.47
N THR A 198 -20.94 6.75 2.28
CA THR A 198 -22.33 7.10 1.99
C THR A 198 -23.31 5.95 2.27
N PHE A 199 -22.82 4.71 2.39
CA PHE A 199 -23.64 3.50 2.48
C PHE A 199 -24.06 3.13 3.90
N ALA A 200 -23.26 3.47 4.92
CA ALA A 200 -23.59 3.14 6.29
C ALA A 200 -22.95 4.13 7.27
N ASN A 201 -23.53 4.20 8.46
CA ASN A 201 -22.95 4.89 9.60
C ASN A 201 -23.09 4.02 10.84
N LEU A 202 -21.99 3.84 11.56
CA LEU A 202 -21.91 3.01 12.76
C LEU A 202 -21.48 3.84 13.96
N VAL A 203 -21.98 3.49 15.13
CA VAL A 203 -21.46 3.95 16.41
C VAL A 203 -20.84 2.76 17.15
N TRP A 204 -19.60 2.92 17.56
CA TRP A 204 -18.92 1.95 18.40
C TRP A 204 -19.09 2.32 19.87
N GLU A 205 -19.50 1.37 20.68
CA GLU A 205 -19.83 1.56 22.07
C GLU A 205 -19.17 0.46 22.93
N CYS A 206 -18.73 0.83 24.13
CA CYS A 206 -18.24 -0.10 25.15
C CYS A 206 -19.25 -0.21 26.29
N TYR A 207 -19.46 -1.40 26.81
CA TYR A 207 -20.31 -1.59 27.99
C TYR A 207 -19.51 -1.25 29.25
N THR A 208 -20.00 -0.25 29.99
CA THR A 208 -19.41 0.29 31.21
C THR A 208 -20.38 0.15 32.39
N GLU A 209 -19.97 0.58 33.57
CA GLU A 209 -20.86 0.63 34.75
C GLU A 209 -22.09 1.52 34.52
N ASN A 210 -22.04 2.47 33.57
CA ASN A 210 -23.14 3.34 33.19
C ASN A 210 -23.98 2.82 32.00
N GLY A 211 -23.70 1.61 31.50
CA GLY A 211 -24.25 1.05 30.27
C GLY A 211 -23.36 1.29 29.06
N TYR A 212 -23.93 1.31 27.87
CA TYR A 212 -23.17 1.50 26.63
C TYR A 212 -22.73 2.95 26.43
N GLU A 213 -21.43 3.20 26.47
CA GLU A 213 -20.84 4.51 26.22
C GLU A 213 -20.12 4.53 24.86
N PRO A 214 -20.26 5.63 24.06
CA PRO A 214 -19.62 5.76 22.78
C PRO A 214 -18.09 5.84 22.92
N MET A 215 -17.38 5.21 22.00
CA MET A 215 -15.94 5.19 21.93
C MET A 215 -15.41 6.13 20.84
N ASN A 216 -14.17 6.61 21.03
CA ASN A 216 -13.45 7.27 19.95
C ASN A 216 -12.81 6.21 19.07
N VAL A 217 -13.24 6.12 17.80
CA VAL A 217 -12.85 5.05 16.89
C VAL A 217 -12.38 5.61 15.55
N ALA A 218 -11.25 5.05 15.06
CA ALA A 218 -10.81 5.21 13.68
C ALA A 218 -11.11 3.88 12.95
N ASP A 219 -12.20 3.87 12.19
CA ASP A 219 -12.65 2.72 11.41
C ASP A 219 -12.10 2.76 9.99
N TYR A 220 -11.13 1.88 9.71
CA TYR A 220 -10.56 1.71 8.36
C TYR A 220 -11.26 0.60 7.57
N THR A 221 -12.31 -0.03 8.13
CA THR A 221 -13.16 -0.99 7.40
C THR A 221 -14.26 -0.30 6.59
N SER A 222 -14.42 1.03 6.75
CA SER A 222 -15.50 1.79 6.13
C SER A 222 -16.89 1.20 6.48
N CYS A 223 -17.14 0.96 7.76
CA CYS A 223 -18.35 0.34 8.27
C CYS A 223 -18.51 -1.12 7.77
N PHE A 224 -17.48 -1.93 7.84
CA PHE A 224 -17.43 -3.32 7.37
C PHE A 224 -17.67 -3.51 5.86
N LEU A 225 -17.29 -2.54 5.04
CA LEU A 225 -17.34 -2.67 3.57
C LEU A 225 -16.03 -3.16 2.96
N VAL A 226 -14.91 -2.97 3.65
CA VAL A 226 -13.57 -3.45 3.24
C VAL A 226 -12.87 -4.09 4.43
N SER A 227 -11.99 -5.08 4.17
CA SER A 227 -11.13 -5.62 5.22
C SER A 227 -10.18 -4.55 5.73
N GLY A 228 -10.01 -4.46 7.04
CA GLY A 228 -9.20 -3.41 7.62
C GLY A 228 -9.16 -3.43 9.13
N GLU A 229 -8.39 -2.50 9.68
CA GLU A 229 -8.25 -2.31 11.11
C GLU A 229 -9.32 -1.36 11.66
N VAL A 230 -9.68 -1.58 12.92
CA VAL A 230 -10.49 -0.68 13.71
C VAL A 230 -9.70 -0.34 14.96
N ARG A 231 -9.33 0.94 15.11
CA ARG A 231 -8.61 1.45 16.27
C ARG A 231 -9.59 2.11 17.21
N MET A 232 -9.63 1.63 18.43
CA MET A 232 -10.59 2.05 19.43
C MET A 232 -9.86 2.53 20.67
N ARG A 233 -10.30 3.64 21.23
CA ARG A 233 -9.81 4.14 22.52
C ARG A 233 -10.88 3.91 23.58
N MET A 234 -10.47 3.26 24.68
CA MET A 234 -11.35 3.01 25.82
C MET A 234 -11.93 4.31 26.38
N PRO A 235 -13.24 4.34 26.76
CA PRO A 235 -13.83 5.48 27.45
C PRO A 235 -13.12 5.73 28.80
N ASN A 236 -13.39 6.87 29.41
CA ASN A 236 -12.81 7.20 30.71
C ASN A 236 -13.44 6.40 31.87
N THR A 237 -14.60 5.81 31.64
CA THR A 237 -15.32 4.94 32.59
C THR A 237 -14.79 3.51 32.45
N ALA A 238 -14.64 2.82 33.57
CA ALA A 238 -14.22 1.44 33.59
C ALA A 238 -15.24 0.52 32.86
N ALA A 239 -14.74 -0.45 32.11
CA ALA A 239 -15.59 -1.45 31.48
C ALA A 239 -16.22 -2.37 32.51
N ALA A 240 -17.47 -2.77 32.28
CA ALA A 240 -18.22 -3.70 33.13
C ALA A 240 -18.58 -4.99 32.34
N VAL A 241 -18.89 -6.03 33.07
CA VAL A 241 -19.37 -7.30 32.47
C VAL A 241 -20.81 -7.10 31.98
N CYS A 242 -21.04 -7.37 30.70
CA CYS A 242 -22.36 -7.34 30.08
C CYS A 242 -23.03 -8.71 30.27
N GLU A 243 -24.12 -8.74 31.06
CA GLU A 243 -24.92 -9.95 31.30
C GLU A 243 -25.96 -10.21 30.20
N GLU A 244 -26.21 -9.23 29.32
CA GLU A 244 -27.18 -9.34 28.24
C GLU A 244 -26.72 -10.26 27.10
N LEU A 245 -25.40 -10.52 27.01
CA LEU A 245 -24.82 -11.40 26.01
C LEU A 245 -25.18 -12.87 26.26
N PRO A 246 -25.23 -13.72 25.20
CA PRO A 246 -25.44 -15.16 25.34
C PRO A 246 -24.45 -15.84 26.31
N LYS A 247 -23.24 -15.31 26.38
CA LYS A 247 -22.23 -15.64 27.43
C LYS A 247 -21.77 -14.31 28.04
N PRO A 248 -21.94 -14.11 29.37
CA PRO A 248 -21.47 -12.91 30.03
C PRO A 248 -20.00 -12.63 29.80
N GLY A 249 -19.65 -11.38 29.52
CA GLY A 249 -18.29 -10.96 29.23
C GLY A 249 -18.17 -9.45 29.04
N TYR A 250 -16.97 -8.94 28.91
CA TYR A 250 -16.75 -7.55 28.53
C TYR A 250 -17.13 -7.33 27.08
N ALA A 251 -17.97 -6.33 26.79
CA ALA A 251 -18.56 -6.15 25.48
C ALA A 251 -18.18 -4.83 24.83
N ILE A 252 -17.79 -4.93 23.55
CA ILE A 252 -17.73 -3.81 22.61
C ILE A 252 -18.75 -4.11 21.53
N ARG A 253 -19.54 -3.11 21.12
CA ARG A 253 -20.48 -3.28 20.01
C ARG A 253 -20.34 -2.20 18.95
N ALA A 254 -20.59 -2.59 17.69
CA ALA A 254 -20.87 -1.66 16.60
C ALA A 254 -22.36 -1.68 16.30
N ARG A 255 -23.03 -0.53 16.44
CA ARG A 255 -24.45 -0.36 16.22
C ARG A 255 -24.71 0.45 14.95
N VAL A 256 -25.59 -0.04 14.11
CA VAL A 256 -25.98 0.60 12.86
C VAL A 256 -26.89 1.80 13.15
N ILE A 257 -26.48 2.99 12.69
CA ILE A 257 -27.27 4.22 12.74
C ILE A 257 -27.95 4.49 11.40
N LYS A 258 -27.25 4.16 10.30
CA LYS A 258 -27.76 4.27 8.95
C LYS A 258 -27.35 3.04 8.17
N ALA A 259 -28.31 2.40 7.48
CA ALA A 259 -28.11 1.16 6.74
C ALA A 259 -28.59 1.31 5.29
N ASP A 260 -27.73 1.85 4.44
CA ASP A 260 -27.93 1.88 2.97
C ASP A 260 -26.91 0.99 2.26
N TYR A 261 -26.54 -0.14 2.88
CA TYR A 261 -25.55 -1.05 2.32
C TYR A 261 -25.96 -1.52 0.92
N ASP A 262 -25.05 -1.46 -0.01
CA ASP A 262 -25.20 -2.06 -1.36
C ASP A 262 -25.01 -3.59 -1.32
N VAL A 263 -24.20 -4.07 -0.38
CA VAL A 263 -23.99 -5.50 -0.07
C VAL A 263 -23.94 -5.65 1.44
N SER A 264 -24.66 -6.63 1.99
CA SER A 264 -24.59 -6.91 3.41
C SER A 264 -23.17 -7.32 3.82
N PRO A 265 -22.60 -6.72 4.90
CA PRO A 265 -21.28 -7.04 5.38
C PRO A 265 -21.14 -8.53 5.76
N LYS A 266 -20.16 -9.19 5.15
CA LYS A 266 -19.89 -10.61 5.36
C LYS A 266 -18.48 -10.79 5.92
N LEU A 267 -18.37 -11.10 7.20
CA LEU A 267 -17.11 -11.35 7.87
C LEU A 267 -16.65 -12.79 7.70
N ARG A 268 -15.34 -12.96 7.52
CA ARG A 268 -14.64 -14.26 7.51
C ARG A 268 -13.88 -14.49 8.81
N ALA A 269 -13.20 -13.46 9.32
CA ALA A 269 -12.40 -13.55 10.54
C ALA A 269 -12.33 -12.23 11.28
N VAL A 270 -12.11 -12.32 12.59
CA VAL A 270 -11.87 -11.17 13.49
C VAL A 270 -10.68 -11.48 14.39
N ALA A 271 -9.67 -10.61 14.37
CA ALA A 271 -8.57 -10.65 15.32
C ALA A 271 -8.58 -9.38 16.18
N GLY A 272 -8.40 -9.53 17.48
CA GLY A 272 -8.43 -8.42 18.44
C GLY A 272 -7.15 -8.26 19.23
N PHE A 273 -7.01 -7.11 19.91
CA PHE A 273 -5.89 -6.78 20.79
C PHE A 273 -4.52 -6.87 20.11
N LEU A 274 -4.45 -6.33 18.89
CA LEU A 274 -3.29 -6.37 18.02
C LEU A 274 -2.31 -5.25 18.36
N PHE A 275 -1.05 -5.47 17.99
CA PHE A 275 -0.01 -4.46 18.02
C PHE A 275 0.71 -4.35 16.68
N GLU A 276 1.40 -3.24 16.46
CA GLU A 276 2.09 -2.96 15.21
C GLU A 276 3.55 -3.43 15.24
N ALA A 277 3.99 -4.06 14.15
CA ALA A 277 5.38 -4.28 13.83
C ALA A 277 5.70 -3.79 12.41
N TRP A 278 6.96 -3.42 12.19
CA TRP A 278 7.42 -2.80 10.95
C TRP A 278 8.54 -3.63 10.37
N GLN A 279 8.48 -3.90 9.07
CA GLN A 279 9.52 -4.62 8.38
C GLN A 279 10.76 -3.72 8.27
N LYS A 280 11.64 -3.85 9.22
CA LYS A 280 12.95 -3.20 9.25
C LYS A 280 13.90 -4.02 10.09
N GLU A 281 15.17 -3.82 9.85
CA GLU A 281 16.25 -4.35 10.67
C GLU A 281 17.10 -3.18 11.16
N THR A 282 17.11 -2.94 12.44
CA THR A 282 17.88 -1.87 13.07
C THR A 282 19.35 -2.30 13.22
N LYS A 283 20.23 -1.66 12.43
CA LYS A 283 21.70 -1.90 12.47
C LYS A 283 22.39 -1.04 13.49
N SER A 284 21.88 0.17 13.74
CA SER A 284 22.31 1.07 14.81
C SER A 284 21.16 1.98 15.23
N VAL A 285 21.10 2.33 16.51
CA VAL A 285 20.05 3.14 17.10
C VAL A 285 20.60 4.20 18.04
N CYS A 286 19.98 5.39 18.03
CA CYS A 286 20.32 6.51 18.91
C CYS A 286 19.18 6.74 19.91
N TYR A 287 19.42 6.41 21.16
CA TYR A 287 18.51 6.74 22.26
C TYR A 287 18.87 8.11 22.83
N THR A 288 17.87 8.95 23.02
CA THR A 288 18.05 10.31 23.53
C THR A 288 17.28 10.50 24.83
N PHE A 289 17.96 10.98 25.87
CA PHE A 289 17.41 11.10 27.20
C PHE A 289 17.39 12.55 27.71
N GLN A 290 16.39 12.83 28.55
CA GLN A 290 16.21 14.14 29.19
C GLN A 290 16.84 14.20 30.61
N LYS A 291 16.98 13.05 31.28
CA LYS A 291 17.56 12.95 32.62
C LYS A 291 18.99 12.44 32.51
N TYR A 292 19.85 12.94 33.39
CA TYR A 292 21.29 12.71 33.31
C TYR A 292 21.87 11.85 34.45
N SER A 293 21.18 11.69 35.60
CA SER A 293 21.77 11.05 36.76
C SER A 293 21.83 9.52 36.67
N ARG A 294 20.73 8.91 36.28
CA ARG A 294 20.61 7.47 36.05
C ARG A 294 19.67 7.22 34.87
N ILE A 295 20.11 6.47 33.89
CA ILE A 295 19.36 6.18 32.66
C ILE A 295 19.26 4.68 32.52
N THR A 296 18.04 4.19 32.46
CA THR A 296 17.75 2.77 32.26
C THR A 296 17.39 2.55 30.78
N LEU A 297 18.06 1.62 30.13
CA LEU A 297 17.85 1.26 28.74
C LEU A 297 17.59 -0.23 28.62
N ASP A 298 16.42 -0.56 28.13
CA ASP A 298 16.00 -1.90 27.79
C ASP A 298 16.02 -2.03 26.25
N SER A 299 16.91 -2.87 25.74
CA SER A 299 17.07 -3.10 24.30
C SER A 299 17.80 -4.40 24.06
N GLU A 300 17.24 -5.30 23.26
CA GLU A 300 17.92 -6.54 22.85
C GLU A 300 19.27 -6.31 22.14
N MET A 301 19.41 -5.18 21.43
CA MET A 301 20.68 -4.83 20.79
C MET A 301 21.83 -4.60 21.80
N MET A 302 21.53 -4.32 23.08
CA MET A 302 22.55 -4.11 24.10
C MET A 302 23.32 -5.39 24.49
N GLU A 303 22.71 -6.56 24.32
CA GLU A 303 23.35 -7.84 24.73
C GLU A 303 24.54 -8.21 23.84
N ALA A 304 24.50 -7.85 22.57
CA ALA A 304 25.53 -8.17 21.58
C ALA A 304 26.14 -6.93 20.90
N GLY A 305 25.73 -5.71 21.31
CA GLY A 305 26.02 -4.47 20.64
C GLY A 305 27.20 -3.70 21.24
N TYR A 306 27.74 -2.79 20.43
CA TYR A 306 28.74 -1.83 20.87
C TYR A 306 28.07 -0.52 21.24
N VAL A 307 28.40 -0.02 22.44
CA VAL A 307 27.78 1.20 23.00
C VAL A 307 28.74 2.38 22.91
N GLN A 308 28.22 3.52 22.49
CA GLN A 308 28.91 4.81 22.59
C GLN A 308 27.98 5.84 23.23
N VAL A 309 28.53 6.59 24.21
CA VAL A 309 27.75 7.59 24.97
C VAL A 309 28.26 8.98 24.67
N PHE A 310 27.35 9.88 24.36
CA PHE A 310 27.63 11.28 24.06
C PHE A 310 26.79 12.18 24.96
N CYS A 311 27.45 13.13 25.62
CA CYS A 311 26.77 14.00 26.58
C CYS A 311 27.06 15.47 26.25
N LYS A 312 26.05 16.33 26.45
CA LYS A 312 26.23 17.77 26.56
C LYS A 312 26.53 18.13 28.00
N GLU A 313 27.59 18.93 28.22
CA GLU A 313 27.99 19.41 29.52
C GLU A 313 27.35 20.76 29.86
N GLU A 314 27.40 21.17 31.14
CA GLU A 314 26.84 22.43 31.60
C GLU A 314 27.36 23.61 30.73
N LYS A 315 26.43 24.39 30.15
CA LYS A 315 26.68 25.50 29.19
C LYS A 315 27.32 25.10 27.86
N GLY A 316 27.45 23.81 27.57
CA GLY A 316 27.98 23.33 26.28
C GLY A 316 26.89 23.15 25.22
N SER A 317 27.12 23.69 24.00
CA SER A 317 26.24 23.51 22.85
C SER A 317 26.46 22.15 22.18
N PHE A 318 27.61 21.53 22.38
CA PHE A 318 28.09 20.38 21.65
C PHE A 318 28.10 19.12 22.49
N TYR A 319 27.98 17.97 21.83
CA TYR A 319 28.15 16.66 22.45
C TYR A 319 29.63 16.30 22.57
N ARG A 320 30.00 15.71 23.69
CA ARG A 320 31.32 15.13 23.93
C ARG A 320 31.17 13.66 24.22
N ARG A 321 32.14 12.85 23.78
CA ARG A 321 32.13 11.40 24.05
C ARG A 321 32.49 11.11 25.48
N TYR A 322 31.71 10.23 26.12
CA TYR A 322 31.97 9.65 27.45
C TYR A 322 32.40 8.20 27.26
N GLU A 323 33.33 7.75 28.09
CA GLU A 323 33.88 6.39 28.04
C GLU A 323 33.46 5.58 29.30
N PRO A 324 33.45 4.23 29.21
CA PRO A 324 33.24 3.43 30.40
C PRO A 324 34.28 3.76 31.46
N ALA A 325 33.88 3.85 32.74
CA ALA A 325 34.77 4.17 33.81
C ALA A 325 35.91 3.13 33.91
N PRO A 326 37.19 3.55 33.85
CA PRO A 326 38.28 2.65 34.23
C PRO A 326 38.24 2.40 35.73
N ARG A 327 39.08 1.48 36.22
CA ARG A 327 39.14 1.13 37.65
C ARG A 327 39.23 2.36 38.55
N GLU A 328 38.83 2.21 39.83
CA GLU A 328 38.66 3.26 40.83
C GLU A 328 39.67 4.42 40.79
N GLY A 329 39.16 5.67 40.91
CA GLY A 329 39.96 6.89 41.07
C GLY A 329 40.20 7.73 39.82
N ALA A 330 39.71 7.36 38.67
CA ALA A 330 39.89 8.14 37.42
C ALA A 330 38.97 9.37 37.40
N ARG A 331 39.56 10.55 37.01
CA ARG A 331 38.79 11.76 36.67
C ARG A 331 38.74 11.92 35.15
N GLY A 332 37.55 12.19 34.62
CA GLY A 332 37.34 12.32 33.18
C GLY A 332 35.87 12.21 32.83
N ARG A 333 35.57 12.17 31.52
CA ARG A 333 34.23 11.99 30.98
C ARG A 333 33.87 10.51 30.96
N PHE A 334 33.43 10.01 32.13
CA PHE A 334 33.16 8.59 32.35
C PHE A 334 31.70 8.34 32.74
N TYR A 335 31.23 7.12 32.42
CA TYR A 335 29.99 6.58 32.93
C TYR A 335 30.20 5.17 33.49
N THR A 336 29.33 4.77 34.42
CA THR A 336 29.24 3.36 34.85
C THR A 336 28.08 2.68 34.21
N LEU A 337 28.26 1.42 33.77
CA LEU A 337 27.23 0.58 33.20
C LEU A 337 27.01 -0.62 34.10
N GLU A 338 25.80 -0.74 34.62
CA GLU A 338 25.36 -1.88 35.44
C GLU A 338 24.38 -2.70 34.62
N HIS A 339 24.66 -4.01 34.50
CA HIS A 339 23.76 -4.97 33.87
C HIS A 339 22.85 -5.55 34.96
N GLU A 340 21.57 -5.21 34.90
CA GLU A 340 20.56 -5.76 35.79
C GLU A 340 19.98 -7.07 35.21
N GLN A 341 19.31 -7.86 36.05
CA GLN A 341 18.61 -9.06 35.58
C GLN A 341 17.53 -8.67 34.56
N TYR A 342 17.29 -9.52 33.56
CA TYR A 342 16.31 -9.34 32.45
C TYR A 342 16.69 -8.34 31.37
N GLY A 343 17.99 -8.12 31.06
CA GLY A 343 18.43 -7.32 29.93
C GLY A 343 18.33 -5.81 30.15
N VAL A 344 18.01 -5.36 31.35
CA VAL A 344 17.96 -3.95 31.69
C VAL A 344 19.37 -3.44 32.00
N ASN A 345 19.75 -2.37 31.29
CA ASN A 345 21.07 -1.74 31.44
C ASN A 345 20.92 -0.36 32.04
N THR A 346 21.67 -0.07 33.10
CA THR A 346 21.62 1.20 33.80
C THR A 346 22.92 1.97 33.64
N PHE A 347 22.84 3.16 33.07
CA PHE A 347 23.92 4.12 32.91
C PHE A 347 23.87 5.14 34.04
N SER A 348 25.00 5.35 34.72
CA SER A 348 25.10 6.35 35.79
C SER A 348 26.27 7.31 35.56
N PHE A 349 26.05 8.55 35.92
CA PHE A 349 27.00 9.65 35.73
C PHE A 349 27.20 10.35 37.09
N ASP A 350 28.34 10.14 37.71
CA ASP A 350 28.62 10.74 39.02
C ASP A 350 29.68 11.85 38.90
N ARG A 351 29.23 13.12 38.99
CA ARG A 351 30.10 14.28 38.96
C ARG A 351 31.11 14.33 40.13
N ARG A 352 30.72 13.78 41.28
CA ARG A 352 31.61 13.78 42.45
C ARG A 352 32.77 12.83 42.26
N GLN A 353 32.51 11.71 41.62
CA GLN A 353 33.50 10.68 41.34
C GLN A 353 34.38 11.06 40.14
N PHE A 354 33.77 11.47 39.04
CA PHE A 354 34.45 11.62 37.73
C PHE A 354 34.85 13.07 37.41
N GLY A 355 34.26 14.08 38.04
CA GLY A 355 34.50 15.51 37.81
C GLY A 355 33.59 16.10 36.72
N TYR A 356 33.04 15.28 35.84
CA TYR A 356 32.14 15.67 34.72
C TYR A 356 30.81 14.98 34.87
N SER A 357 29.77 15.62 34.38
CA SER A 357 28.42 15.02 34.24
C SER A 357 27.64 15.69 33.13
N PRO A 358 26.66 15.02 32.54
CA PRO A 358 25.73 15.61 31.57
C PRO A 358 24.98 16.81 32.16
N ASP A 359 24.56 17.74 31.30
CA ASP A 359 23.70 18.86 31.67
C ASP A 359 22.27 18.35 31.98
N LYS A 360 21.52 19.15 32.75
CA LYS A 360 20.11 18.92 33.08
C LYS A 360 19.14 19.28 31.93
N LEU A 361 19.67 19.70 30.82
CA LEU A 361 18.86 20.10 29.65
C LEU A 361 18.19 18.90 28.96
N LYS A 362 17.14 19.19 28.20
CA LYS A 362 16.53 18.23 27.30
C LYS A 362 17.56 17.71 26.31
N ASN A 363 17.54 16.43 26.02
CA ASN A 363 18.42 15.77 25.05
C ASN A 363 19.93 15.88 25.41
N ALA A 364 20.28 15.96 26.69
CA ALA A 364 21.67 16.07 27.13
C ALA A 364 22.49 14.79 26.94
N VAL A 365 21.85 13.63 26.91
CA VAL A 365 22.51 12.33 26.76
C VAL A 365 22.02 11.61 25.53
N LYS A 366 22.94 11.15 24.69
CA LYS A 366 22.69 10.25 23.57
C LYS A 366 23.48 8.97 23.75
N ILE A 367 22.77 7.83 23.70
CA ILE A 367 23.36 6.50 23.76
C ILE A 367 23.17 5.86 22.41
N MET A 368 24.28 5.61 21.73
CA MET A 368 24.34 4.88 20.46
C MET A 368 24.62 3.42 20.73
N VAL A 369 23.83 2.55 20.12
CA VAL A 369 24.04 1.11 20.13
C VAL A 369 24.20 0.65 18.68
N TYR A 370 25.28 -0.09 18.41
CA TYR A 370 25.65 -0.58 17.07
C TYR A 370 25.66 -2.09 17.04
N SER A 371 25.24 -2.69 15.93
CA SER A 371 25.53 -4.08 15.62
C SER A 371 27.04 -4.26 15.34
N GLU A 372 27.55 -5.48 15.50
CA GLU A 372 28.95 -5.78 15.20
C GLU A 372 29.34 -5.43 13.76
N GLU A 373 28.47 -5.73 12.81
CA GLU A 373 28.68 -5.41 11.39
C GLU A 373 28.84 -3.90 11.15
N MET A 374 27.97 -3.10 11.79
CA MET A 374 27.99 -1.65 11.64
C MET A 374 29.23 -1.04 12.31
N MET A 375 29.65 -1.57 13.44
CA MET A 375 30.83 -1.08 14.13
C MET A 375 32.13 -1.29 13.36
N ARG A 376 32.23 -2.37 12.56
CA ARG A 376 33.40 -2.64 11.70
C ARG A 376 33.56 -1.61 10.58
N ARG A 377 32.49 -0.96 10.15
CA ARG A 377 32.46 0.07 9.09
C ARG A 377 31.95 1.41 9.58
N PHE A 378 32.27 1.74 10.82
CA PHE A 378 31.77 2.91 11.50
C PHE A 378 32.23 4.23 10.88
N TYR A 379 33.48 4.32 10.42
CA TYR A 379 34.03 5.50 9.78
C TYR A 379 33.63 5.58 8.30
N LEU A 380 33.06 6.72 7.88
CA LEU A 380 32.56 6.94 6.52
C LEU A 380 33.53 7.72 5.63
N GLY A 381 34.31 8.64 6.21
CA GLY A 381 35.21 9.52 5.47
C GLY A 381 35.34 10.89 6.09
N THR A 382 36.04 11.78 5.39
CA THR A 382 36.25 13.18 5.81
C THR A 382 35.58 14.13 4.82
N VAL A 383 34.95 15.19 5.31
CA VAL A 383 34.35 16.25 4.49
C VAL A 383 35.45 17.07 3.81
N GLN A 384 35.49 17.08 2.49
CA GLN A 384 36.56 17.69 1.70
C GLN A 384 36.20 19.10 1.17
N GLY A 385 34.92 19.48 1.21
CA GLY A 385 34.46 20.84 0.85
C GLY A 385 34.35 21.12 -0.64
N TYR A 386 34.33 20.08 -1.49
CA TYR A 386 33.95 20.22 -2.89
C TYR A 386 32.47 19.84 -3.09
N ASP A 387 31.85 20.41 -4.12
CA ASP A 387 30.46 20.19 -4.43
C ASP A 387 30.16 18.73 -4.76
N ALA A 388 29.02 18.23 -4.25
CA ALA A 388 28.51 16.89 -4.50
C ALA A 388 29.49 15.75 -4.12
N GLN A 389 30.18 15.88 -2.98
CA GLN A 389 30.99 14.77 -2.45
C GLN A 389 30.13 13.57 -2.11
N GLU A 390 30.41 12.43 -2.76
CA GLU A 390 29.74 11.15 -2.46
C GLU A 390 30.53 10.33 -1.44
N LEU A 391 29.81 9.76 -0.45
CA LEU A 391 30.38 8.81 0.50
C LEU A 391 29.51 7.54 0.55
N GLU A 392 30.14 6.38 0.52
CA GLU A 392 29.47 5.09 0.60
C GLU A 392 29.10 4.76 2.05
N LEU A 393 27.92 4.18 2.22
CA LEU A 393 27.44 3.70 3.51
C LEU A 393 27.58 2.18 3.60
N PRO A 394 27.74 1.63 4.82
CA PRO A 394 27.87 0.18 5.02
C PRO A 394 26.57 -0.60 4.75
N ALA A 395 25.46 0.07 4.51
CA ALA A 395 24.14 -0.52 4.30
C ALA A 395 23.43 0.08 3.09
N LYS A 396 22.51 -0.68 2.49
CA LYS A 396 21.61 -0.26 1.39
C LYS A 396 20.16 -0.37 1.83
N ASN A 397 19.26 0.23 1.04
CA ASN A 397 17.83 0.25 1.34
C ASN A 397 17.53 0.83 2.73
N ILE A 398 18.16 1.96 3.02
CA ILE A 398 18.12 2.61 4.32
C ILE A 398 16.77 3.30 4.51
N VAL A 399 16.23 3.19 5.72
CA VAL A 399 15.02 3.90 6.15
C VAL A 399 15.40 5.33 6.51
N ALA A 400 15.06 6.30 5.67
CA ALA A 400 15.48 7.70 5.80
C ALA A 400 15.15 8.33 7.17
N GLU A 401 14.01 7.97 7.75
CA GLU A 401 13.56 8.50 9.05
C GLU A 401 14.42 8.05 10.22
N SER A 402 15.06 6.87 10.10
CA SER A 402 15.95 6.31 11.12
C SER A 402 17.41 6.79 10.99
N PHE A 403 17.75 7.42 9.85
CA PHE A 403 19.12 7.68 9.48
C PHE A 403 19.67 8.99 10.05
N CYS A 404 20.86 8.94 10.62
CA CYS A 404 21.68 10.12 10.90
C CYS A 404 23.16 9.75 10.79
N ILE A 405 24.00 10.76 10.59
CA ILE A 405 25.47 10.67 10.68
C ILE A 405 25.96 11.43 11.90
N ILE A 406 27.16 11.08 12.36
CA ILE A 406 27.88 11.79 13.43
C ILE A 406 29.08 12.47 12.81
N ALA A 407 29.14 13.79 12.89
CA ALA A 407 30.27 14.58 12.46
C ALA A 407 31.15 14.92 13.66
N LYS A 408 32.43 14.57 13.58
CA LYS A 408 33.44 14.87 14.59
C LYS A 408 34.23 16.08 14.14
N ARG A 409 34.25 17.12 14.95
CA ARG A 409 35.08 18.33 14.77
C ARG A 409 35.95 18.55 16.01
N THR A 410 36.84 19.50 15.93
CA THR A 410 37.67 19.98 17.06
C THR A 410 37.22 21.38 17.41
N ASP A 411 37.00 21.65 18.69
CA ASP A 411 36.65 22.98 19.16
C ASP A 411 37.90 23.92 19.28
N GLU A 412 37.69 25.17 19.65
CA GLU A 412 38.76 26.17 19.84
C GLU A 412 39.77 25.75 20.92
N THR A 413 39.43 24.85 21.80
CA THR A 413 40.29 24.32 22.89
C THR A 413 41.09 23.09 22.48
N GLY A 414 40.88 22.58 21.25
CA GLY A 414 41.52 21.38 20.72
C GLY A 414 40.86 20.09 21.15
N GLU A 415 39.66 20.16 21.76
CA GLU A 415 38.89 18.99 22.17
C GLU A 415 37.87 18.52 21.12
N ASP A 416 37.64 17.23 21.06
CA ASP A 416 36.67 16.60 20.14
C ASP A 416 35.23 16.97 20.52
N ILE A 417 34.48 17.44 19.51
CA ILE A 417 33.03 17.69 19.59
C ILE A 417 32.30 16.89 18.53
N PHE A 418 31.06 16.51 18.81
CA PHE A 418 30.25 15.63 17.98
C PHE A 418 28.90 16.24 17.67
N ASP A 419 28.54 16.28 16.39
CA ASP A 419 27.27 16.77 15.90
C ASP A 419 26.49 15.62 15.24
N PHE A 420 25.20 15.49 15.59
CA PHE A 420 24.29 14.50 15.01
C PHE A 420 23.48 15.15 13.91
N VAL A 421 23.79 14.85 12.66
CA VAL A 421 23.20 15.49 11.49
C VAL A 421 22.24 14.53 10.77
N ARG A 422 21.03 15.00 10.49
CA ARG A 422 20.03 14.26 9.70
C ARG A 422 20.06 14.69 8.24
N PRO A 423 19.64 13.85 7.29
CA PRO A 423 19.55 14.22 5.88
C PRO A 423 18.53 15.35 5.66
N ASN A 424 18.77 16.17 4.63
CA ASN A 424 17.92 17.30 4.25
C ASN A 424 17.65 18.32 5.37
N HIS A 425 18.62 18.55 6.23
CA HIS A 425 18.55 19.55 7.29
C HIS A 425 19.26 20.81 6.82
N TYR A 426 18.49 21.87 6.60
CA TYR A 426 18.99 23.15 6.06
C TYR A 426 19.02 24.18 7.20
N GLU A 427 20.13 24.30 7.85
CA GLU A 427 20.42 25.39 8.80
C GLU A 427 21.68 26.12 8.34
N GLU A 428 21.76 27.41 8.61
CA GLU A 428 22.92 28.23 8.26
C GLU A 428 24.19 27.64 8.93
N ASP A 429 25.28 27.51 8.17
CA ASP A 429 26.55 26.87 8.58
C ASP A 429 26.47 25.39 9.00
N SER A 430 25.37 24.68 8.69
CA SER A 430 25.21 23.25 8.94
C SER A 430 25.72 22.39 7.77
N LEU A 431 26.10 21.14 8.09
CA LEU A 431 26.38 20.14 7.06
C LEU A 431 25.07 19.71 6.40
N THR A 432 24.91 20.05 5.11
CA THR A 432 23.74 19.66 4.34
C THR A 432 24.08 18.53 3.39
N TYR A 433 23.35 17.44 3.51
CA TYR A 433 23.49 16.27 2.66
C TYR A 433 22.16 15.60 2.38
N TYR A 434 22.06 14.86 1.29
CA TYR A 434 20.93 14.00 1.01
C TYR A 434 21.35 12.53 0.94
N LEU A 435 20.39 11.68 1.25
CA LEU A 435 20.57 10.22 1.32
C LEU A 435 20.02 9.58 0.05
N LEU A 436 20.86 8.76 -0.61
CA LEU A 436 20.46 7.84 -1.67
C LEU A 436 20.15 6.48 -1.03
N GLU A 437 18.91 6.32 -0.58
CA GLU A 437 18.44 5.22 0.29
C GLU A 437 18.73 3.84 -0.29
N ASN A 438 18.39 3.64 -1.58
CA ASN A 438 18.53 2.34 -2.25
C ASN A 438 19.99 1.99 -2.54
N GLU A 439 20.81 3.00 -2.83
CA GLU A 439 22.23 2.82 -3.21
C GLU A 439 23.11 2.67 -1.97
N GLY A 440 22.68 3.20 -0.84
CA GLY A 440 23.49 3.28 0.37
C GLY A 440 24.62 4.30 0.23
N LYS A 441 24.29 5.53 -0.20
CA LYS A 441 25.23 6.64 -0.35
C LYS A 441 24.67 7.92 0.24
N ILE A 442 25.56 8.79 0.68
CA ILE A 442 25.21 10.18 0.98
C ILE A 442 25.95 11.10 0.00
N VAL A 443 25.28 12.18 -0.36
CA VAL A 443 25.86 13.23 -1.20
C VAL A 443 25.82 14.53 -0.42
N ILE A 444 26.99 15.10 -0.15
CA ILE A 444 27.13 16.36 0.58
C ILE A 444 26.92 17.50 -0.42
N GLU A 445 25.89 18.32 -0.17
CA GLU A 445 25.60 19.50 -1.00
C GLU A 445 26.34 20.75 -0.50
N ASP A 446 26.32 20.91 0.83
CA ASP A 446 27.01 22.02 1.47
C ASP A 446 27.76 21.53 2.70
N ALA A 447 29.05 21.83 2.76
CA ALA A 447 29.89 21.42 3.87
C ALA A 447 29.81 22.41 5.04
N GLY A 448 29.40 23.66 4.81
CA GLY A 448 29.37 24.73 5.84
C GLY A 448 30.65 24.79 6.68
N ALA A 449 30.48 24.84 7.99
CA ALA A 449 31.58 24.82 8.96
C ALA A 449 32.19 23.44 9.23
N PHE A 450 31.86 22.41 8.41
CA PHE A 450 32.27 21.00 8.64
C PHE A 450 33.42 20.55 7.73
N ILE A 451 34.04 21.43 6.97
CA ILE A 451 35.22 21.09 6.16
C ILE A 451 36.32 20.52 7.06
N GLY A 452 36.84 19.33 6.72
CA GLY A 452 37.80 18.59 7.51
C GLY A 452 37.21 17.74 8.65
N ALA A 453 35.89 17.79 8.87
CA ALA A 453 35.23 16.95 9.85
C ALA A 453 35.27 15.49 9.44
N ALA A 454 35.54 14.59 10.41
CA ALA A 454 35.43 13.14 10.22
C ALA A 454 33.96 12.70 10.41
N LEU A 455 33.42 11.98 9.43
CA LEU A 455 32.05 11.49 9.46
C LEU A 455 32.01 10.04 9.91
N TYR A 456 31.07 9.75 10.76
CA TYR A 456 30.82 8.42 11.30
C TYR A 456 29.36 8.01 11.14
N MET A 457 29.13 6.72 11.11
CA MET A 457 27.79 6.17 11.07
C MET A 457 27.06 6.48 12.37
N GLY A 458 25.90 7.08 12.28
CA GLY A 458 24.97 7.27 13.38
C GLY A 458 23.89 6.18 13.38
N SER A 459 22.63 6.53 13.61
CA SER A 459 21.52 5.58 13.56
C SER A 459 21.18 5.15 12.13
N CYS A 460 20.85 3.85 11.97
CA CYS A 460 20.52 3.27 10.69
C CYS A 460 19.62 2.04 10.86
N SER A 461 18.51 2.01 10.16
CA SER A 461 17.69 0.82 9.94
C SER A 461 17.57 0.57 8.45
N VAL A 462 17.47 -0.69 8.04
CA VAL A 462 17.30 -1.10 6.64
C VAL A 462 15.97 -1.78 6.43
N THR A 463 15.43 -1.72 5.22
CA THR A 463 14.15 -2.34 4.85
C THR A 463 14.31 -3.22 3.61
N ARG A 464 13.46 -4.25 3.52
CA ARG A 464 13.27 -5.05 2.31
C ARG A 464 12.09 -4.55 1.46
N GLY A 465 11.55 -3.37 1.77
CA GLY A 465 10.50 -2.71 1.00
C GLY A 465 9.29 -3.62 0.76
N GLN A 466 9.01 -3.94 -0.51
CA GLN A 466 7.83 -4.72 -0.92
C GLN A 466 7.81 -6.16 -0.38
N GLU A 467 8.96 -6.78 -0.12
CA GLU A 467 9.03 -8.13 0.45
C GLU A 467 8.39 -8.21 1.83
N GLY A 468 8.33 -7.07 2.55
CA GLY A 468 7.65 -6.95 3.82
C GLY A 468 6.12 -6.97 3.76
N ASN A 469 5.51 -6.86 2.57
CA ASN A 469 4.07 -6.96 2.38
C ASN A 469 3.64 -8.44 2.38
N ILE A 470 3.80 -9.09 3.50
CA ILE A 470 3.54 -10.53 3.69
C ILE A 470 2.05 -10.84 3.76
N ARG A 471 1.69 -12.11 3.55
CA ARG A 471 0.31 -12.59 3.65
C ARG A 471 -0.15 -12.70 5.10
N GLU A 472 -1.44 -12.65 5.34
CA GLU A 472 -2.06 -12.93 6.64
C GLU A 472 -1.73 -14.35 7.15
N GLY A 473 -1.81 -14.56 8.46
CA GLY A 473 -1.60 -15.87 9.10
C GLY A 473 -0.14 -16.34 9.16
N SER A 474 0.85 -15.49 8.82
CA SER A 474 2.27 -15.85 8.92
C SER A 474 2.71 -15.91 10.40
N ARG A 475 3.44 -16.98 10.78
CA ARG A 475 3.93 -17.20 12.16
C ARG A 475 5.38 -16.78 12.27
N PHE A 476 5.70 -16.04 13.33
CA PHE A 476 7.02 -15.45 13.56
C PHE A 476 7.82 -16.23 14.61
N ARG A 477 9.12 -16.29 14.39
CA ARG A 477 10.08 -16.74 15.38
C ARG A 477 10.57 -15.55 16.20
N THR A 478 10.89 -15.78 17.46
CA THR A 478 11.39 -14.76 18.38
C THR A 478 12.68 -15.22 19.07
N GLY A 479 13.34 -14.30 19.77
CA GLY A 479 14.48 -14.62 20.64
C GLY A 479 14.10 -15.55 21.79
N LYS A 480 15.11 -16.03 22.53
CA LYS A 480 14.94 -17.03 23.60
C LYS A 480 13.95 -16.64 24.70
N THR A 481 13.82 -15.36 24.98
CA THR A 481 12.95 -14.81 26.03
C THR A 481 11.46 -14.92 25.74
N LEU A 482 11.07 -15.02 24.47
CA LEU A 482 9.67 -15.03 23.99
C LEU A 482 9.26 -16.35 23.35
N GLN A 483 10.03 -17.43 23.50
CA GLN A 483 9.80 -18.71 22.83
C GLN A 483 8.50 -19.43 23.23
N GLU A 484 7.94 -19.09 24.39
CA GLU A 484 6.67 -19.67 24.87
C GLU A 484 5.44 -19.01 24.22
N LEU A 485 5.63 -17.87 23.55
CA LEU A 485 4.56 -17.12 22.89
C LEU A 485 4.53 -17.40 21.39
N THR A 486 3.33 -17.43 20.83
CA THR A 486 3.13 -17.48 19.38
C THR A 486 2.74 -16.10 18.87
N PHE A 487 3.42 -15.65 17.81
CA PHE A 487 3.13 -14.38 17.17
C PHE A 487 2.67 -14.62 15.73
N VAL A 488 1.50 -14.08 15.40
CA VAL A 488 0.86 -14.26 14.10
C VAL A 488 0.38 -12.91 13.58
N ASN A 489 0.55 -12.60 12.27
CA ASN A 489 -0.05 -11.40 11.72
C ASN A 489 -1.51 -11.62 11.35
N ALA A 490 -2.36 -10.68 11.74
CA ALA A 490 -3.82 -10.75 11.60
C ALA A 490 -4.31 -10.33 10.20
N GLY A 491 -3.52 -9.61 9.44
CA GLY A 491 -3.88 -9.17 8.09
C GLY A 491 -2.66 -9.10 7.19
N THR A 492 -2.86 -8.81 5.90
CA THR A 492 -1.73 -8.63 4.97
C THR A 492 -0.87 -7.45 5.38
N GLY A 493 0.46 -7.63 5.32
CA GLY A 493 1.40 -6.52 5.46
C GLY A 493 1.20 -5.50 4.34
N THR A 494 1.27 -4.23 4.68
CA THR A 494 0.98 -3.13 3.74
C THR A 494 1.98 -1.99 3.84
N GLY A 495 2.10 -1.22 2.76
CA GLY A 495 2.85 0.04 2.73
C GLY A 495 4.34 -0.10 2.45
N GLY A 496 4.89 -1.33 2.41
CA GLY A 496 6.29 -1.57 2.09
C GLY A 496 6.60 -1.24 0.63
N CYS A 497 7.55 -0.34 0.42
CA CYS A 497 8.06 -0.01 -0.91
C CYS A 497 9.48 0.57 -0.81
N PHE A 498 10.26 0.37 -1.85
CA PHE A 498 11.52 1.10 -2.03
C PHE A 498 11.25 2.52 -2.52
N ARG A 499 12.24 3.39 -2.39
CA ARG A 499 12.18 4.72 -2.99
C ARG A 499 12.01 4.60 -4.50
N GLU A 500 11.08 5.37 -5.06
CA GLU A 500 10.85 5.40 -6.51
C GLU A 500 12.12 5.86 -7.24
N SER A 501 12.44 5.18 -8.34
CA SER A 501 13.41 5.67 -9.31
C SER A 501 12.78 6.75 -10.20
N ILE A 502 13.61 7.51 -10.90
CA ILE A 502 13.12 8.49 -11.89
C ILE A 502 12.29 7.79 -12.99
N ALA A 503 12.62 6.54 -13.31
CA ALA A 503 11.87 5.73 -14.27
C ALA A 503 10.45 5.44 -13.75
N ASP A 504 10.31 5.04 -12.49
CA ASP A 504 9.01 4.77 -11.87
C ASP A 504 8.16 6.04 -11.79
N VAL A 505 8.76 7.18 -11.44
CA VAL A 505 8.06 8.48 -11.44
C VAL A 505 7.56 8.84 -12.84
N ARG A 506 8.36 8.58 -13.88
CA ARG A 506 7.95 8.78 -15.28
C ARG A 506 6.79 7.88 -15.67
N GLU A 507 6.83 6.60 -15.30
CA GLU A 507 5.71 5.67 -15.58
C GLU A 507 4.44 6.12 -14.88
N ARG A 508 4.53 6.55 -13.63
CA ARG A 508 3.40 7.10 -12.86
C ARG A 508 2.86 8.37 -13.52
N PHE A 509 3.73 9.26 -13.98
CA PHE A 509 3.33 10.45 -14.74
C PHE A 509 2.59 10.07 -16.02
N LEU A 510 3.11 9.12 -16.81
CA LEU A 510 2.46 8.66 -18.03
C LEU A 510 1.11 8.00 -17.75
N ALA A 511 1.02 7.20 -16.69
CA ALA A 511 -0.24 6.60 -16.25
C ALA A 511 -1.28 7.65 -15.85
N ASP A 512 -0.85 8.71 -15.15
CA ASP A 512 -1.72 9.81 -14.76
C ASP A 512 -2.19 10.62 -15.97
N MET A 513 -1.30 10.92 -16.92
CA MET A 513 -1.65 11.62 -18.16
C MET A 513 -2.65 10.86 -19.05
N ASN A 514 -2.67 9.54 -18.96
CA ASN A 514 -3.64 8.70 -19.67
C ASN A 514 -4.99 8.57 -18.95
N ARG A 515 -5.11 9.08 -17.72
CA ARG A 515 -6.40 9.10 -17.01
C ARG A 515 -7.29 10.23 -17.51
N PRO A 516 -8.56 9.97 -17.83
CA PRO A 516 -9.48 11.02 -18.22
C PRO A 516 -9.84 11.88 -17.00
N TYR A 517 -9.45 13.16 -17.01
CA TYR A 517 -9.88 14.16 -16.02
C TYR A 517 -11.31 14.65 -16.27
N THR A 518 -11.67 14.73 -17.54
CA THR A 518 -13.01 15.11 -18.01
C THR A 518 -13.51 14.03 -18.96
N ALA A 519 -14.77 13.65 -18.83
CA ALA A 519 -15.38 12.64 -19.67
C ALA A 519 -15.87 13.27 -20.98
N VAL A 520 -15.29 12.86 -22.11
CA VAL A 520 -15.63 13.30 -23.45
C VAL A 520 -16.14 12.14 -24.30
N THR A 521 -15.43 11.02 -24.28
CA THR A 521 -15.78 9.81 -25.03
C THR A 521 -16.50 8.78 -24.14
N ALA A 522 -17.18 7.81 -24.74
CA ALA A 522 -17.79 6.70 -24.00
C ALA A 522 -16.77 5.97 -23.13
N ALA A 523 -15.56 5.75 -23.65
CA ALA A 523 -14.47 5.10 -22.92
C ALA A 523 -14.01 5.90 -21.69
N ASP A 524 -14.04 7.25 -21.75
CA ASP A 524 -13.73 8.10 -20.61
C ASP A 524 -14.75 7.91 -19.49
N TYR A 525 -16.07 7.92 -19.85
CA TYR A 525 -17.14 7.67 -18.89
C TYR A 525 -16.99 6.28 -18.26
N GLU A 526 -16.73 5.24 -19.04
CA GLU A 526 -16.50 3.88 -18.52
C GLU A 526 -15.32 3.82 -17.57
N THR A 527 -14.20 4.47 -17.92
CA THR A 527 -12.98 4.50 -17.09
C THR A 527 -13.21 5.24 -15.78
N ILE A 528 -13.87 6.40 -15.83
CA ILE A 528 -14.19 7.20 -14.65
C ILE A 528 -15.13 6.43 -13.72
N VAL A 529 -16.17 5.82 -14.27
CA VAL A 529 -17.14 5.02 -13.50
C VAL A 529 -16.45 3.81 -12.89
N LYS A 530 -15.66 3.05 -13.66
CA LYS A 530 -14.91 1.88 -13.12
C LYS A 530 -14.02 2.23 -11.94
N SER A 531 -13.45 3.43 -11.94
CA SER A 531 -12.56 3.93 -10.87
C SER A 531 -13.31 4.69 -9.75
N ALA A 532 -14.64 4.69 -9.72
CA ALA A 532 -15.44 5.44 -8.76
C ALA A 532 -15.06 5.06 -7.32
N PRO A 533 -14.63 6.04 -6.48
CA PRO A 533 -14.15 5.77 -5.14
C PRO A 533 -15.22 5.10 -4.26
N GLY A 534 -14.81 4.09 -3.50
CA GLY A 534 -15.67 3.40 -2.55
C GLY A 534 -16.73 2.49 -3.18
N LEU A 535 -16.84 2.41 -4.52
CA LEU A 535 -17.77 1.53 -5.20
C LEU A 535 -17.11 0.23 -5.66
N CYS A 536 -17.91 -0.83 -5.70
CA CYS A 536 -17.53 -2.09 -6.31
C CYS A 536 -18.24 -2.22 -7.66
N ILE A 537 -17.52 -2.02 -8.77
CA ILE A 537 -18.09 -2.03 -10.12
C ILE A 537 -17.53 -3.21 -10.90
N HIS A 538 -18.42 -4.10 -11.32
CA HIS A 538 -18.03 -5.27 -12.10
C HIS A 538 -17.99 -4.97 -13.60
N LYS A 539 -19.10 -4.46 -14.16
CA LYS A 539 -19.18 -4.12 -15.59
C LYS A 539 -19.84 -2.77 -15.78
N VAL A 540 -19.40 -2.03 -16.79
CA VAL A 540 -19.94 -0.73 -17.17
C VAL A 540 -19.95 -0.58 -18.68
N ARG A 541 -20.98 0.08 -19.18
CA ARG A 541 -21.08 0.48 -20.60
C ARG A 541 -21.66 1.86 -20.69
N ALA A 542 -21.00 2.73 -21.44
CA ALA A 542 -21.48 4.07 -21.76
C ALA A 542 -21.88 4.15 -23.24
N VAL A 543 -23.01 4.76 -23.52
CA VAL A 543 -23.52 4.98 -24.88
C VAL A 543 -23.85 6.45 -25.06
N LEU A 544 -23.22 7.06 -26.05
CA LEU A 544 -23.47 8.45 -26.44
C LEU A 544 -24.71 8.52 -27.35
N ARG A 545 -25.70 9.32 -26.94
CA ARG A 545 -26.90 9.63 -27.73
C ARG A 545 -26.78 11.06 -28.26
N GLU A 546 -26.09 11.21 -29.40
CA GLU A 546 -25.76 12.52 -29.99
C GLU A 546 -27.00 13.40 -30.22
N GLU A 547 -28.10 12.81 -30.70
CA GLU A 547 -29.35 13.52 -30.95
C GLU A 547 -29.92 14.24 -29.71
N ARG A 548 -29.64 13.75 -28.52
CA ARG A 548 -30.16 14.27 -27.24
C ARG A 548 -29.09 14.95 -26.40
N ASN A 549 -27.83 14.96 -26.86
CA ASN A 549 -26.67 15.35 -26.06
C ASN A 549 -26.65 14.65 -24.67
N GLU A 550 -26.90 13.35 -24.67
CA GLU A 550 -27.07 12.53 -23.51
C GLU A 550 -26.12 11.31 -23.54
N VAL A 551 -25.57 11.00 -22.39
CA VAL A 551 -24.77 9.77 -22.19
C VAL A 551 -25.55 8.85 -21.26
N GLN A 552 -25.91 7.69 -21.75
CA GLN A 552 -26.55 6.64 -20.98
C GLN A 552 -25.50 5.64 -20.49
N ILE A 553 -25.45 5.38 -19.19
CA ILE A 553 -24.44 4.53 -18.56
C ILE A 553 -25.13 3.38 -17.83
N ALA A 554 -24.92 2.16 -18.32
CA ALA A 554 -25.35 0.94 -17.67
C ALA A 554 -24.22 0.42 -16.76
N VAL A 555 -24.57 0.14 -15.49
CA VAL A 555 -23.58 -0.28 -14.47
C VAL A 555 -24.08 -1.54 -13.77
N LYS A 556 -23.23 -2.58 -13.70
CA LYS A 556 -23.45 -3.76 -12.88
C LYS A 556 -22.58 -3.68 -11.64
N PRO A 557 -23.17 -3.61 -10.43
CA PRO A 557 -22.42 -3.70 -9.17
C PRO A 557 -21.68 -5.04 -9.05
N GLY A 558 -20.54 -5.03 -8.36
CA GLY A 558 -19.80 -6.23 -7.99
C GLY A 558 -20.36 -6.83 -6.70
N THR A 559 -21.40 -7.63 -6.81
CA THR A 559 -22.05 -8.31 -5.67
C THR A 559 -22.15 -9.81 -5.93
N ASP A 560 -22.39 -10.60 -4.89
CA ASP A 560 -22.61 -12.05 -5.00
C ASP A 560 -23.97 -12.39 -5.62
N GLU A 561 -24.88 -11.40 -5.69
CA GLU A 561 -26.18 -11.58 -6.35
C GLU A 561 -25.98 -11.75 -7.86
N ARG A 562 -26.70 -12.72 -8.43
CA ARG A 562 -26.67 -12.98 -9.87
C ARG A 562 -27.23 -11.81 -10.67
N PHE A 563 -28.28 -11.14 -10.18
CA PHE A 563 -29.00 -10.06 -10.85
C PHE A 563 -29.12 -8.82 -9.96
N PRO A 564 -27.99 -8.19 -9.57
CA PRO A 564 -28.03 -7.07 -8.65
C PRO A 564 -28.69 -5.85 -9.29
N LYS A 565 -29.47 -5.12 -8.47
CA LYS A 565 -30.04 -3.83 -8.83
C LYS A 565 -29.20 -2.71 -8.26
N LEU A 566 -29.17 -1.57 -8.95
CA LEU A 566 -28.57 -0.36 -8.40
C LEU A 566 -29.45 0.21 -7.29
N SER A 567 -28.88 0.39 -6.10
CA SER A 567 -29.54 1.15 -5.04
C SER A 567 -29.54 2.65 -5.36
N ASP A 568 -30.44 3.40 -4.76
CA ASP A 568 -30.50 4.85 -4.94
C ASP A 568 -29.23 5.54 -4.46
N THR A 569 -28.64 5.06 -3.36
CA THR A 569 -27.37 5.58 -2.82
C THR A 569 -26.22 5.33 -3.79
N TYR A 570 -26.15 4.15 -4.40
CA TYR A 570 -25.13 3.80 -5.40
C TYR A 570 -25.25 4.71 -6.64
N ARG A 571 -26.47 4.89 -7.16
CA ARG A 571 -26.76 5.77 -8.30
C ARG A 571 -26.37 7.22 -8.00
N LYS A 572 -26.78 7.77 -6.85
CA LYS A 572 -26.44 9.14 -6.42
C LYS A 572 -24.92 9.35 -6.30
N SER A 573 -24.18 8.36 -5.80
CA SER A 573 -22.72 8.44 -5.69
C SER A 573 -22.07 8.57 -7.06
N LEU A 574 -22.54 7.81 -8.05
CA LEU A 574 -22.06 7.91 -9.43
C LEU A 574 -22.45 9.22 -10.10
N GLU A 575 -23.70 9.68 -9.91
CA GLU A 575 -24.17 10.97 -10.43
C GLU A 575 -23.33 12.14 -9.90
N GLN A 576 -23.02 12.15 -8.60
CA GLN A 576 -22.18 13.17 -7.97
C GLN A 576 -20.74 13.16 -8.51
N LEU A 577 -20.17 11.97 -8.76
CA LEU A 577 -18.86 11.83 -9.36
C LEU A 577 -18.85 12.39 -10.79
N LEU A 578 -19.83 11.98 -11.59
CA LEU A 578 -19.91 12.35 -13.00
C LEU A 578 -20.26 13.82 -13.20
N GLU A 579 -21.05 14.43 -12.29
CA GLU A 579 -21.36 15.85 -12.34
C GLU A 579 -20.10 16.73 -12.32
N LYS A 580 -19.06 16.31 -11.61
CA LYS A 580 -17.78 17.02 -11.53
C LYS A 580 -16.89 16.80 -12.77
N LYS A 581 -17.18 15.76 -13.57
CA LYS A 581 -16.30 15.31 -14.64
C LYS A 581 -16.92 15.37 -16.05
N ARG A 582 -18.24 15.53 -16.17
CA ARG A 582 -18.93 15.65 -17.45
C ARG A 582 -18.73 17.03 -18.10
N LEU A 583 -18.94 17.11 -19.38
CA LEU A 583 -19.05 18.40 -20.08
C LEU A 583 -20.31 19.14 -19.66
N LEU A 584 -20.25 20.48 -19.58
CA LEU A 584 -21.32 21.34 -19.05
C LEU A 584 -22.69 21.11 -19.71
N THR A 585 -22.71 20.82 -21.01
CA THR A 585 -23.96 20.66 -21.78
C THR A 585 -24.45 19.24 -21.88
N THR A 586 -23.65 18.25 -21.48
CA THR A 586 -23.99 16.83 -21.61
C THR A 586 -24.82 16.35 -20.44
N ARG A 587 -25.97 15.75 -20.71
CA ARG A 587 -26.78 15.07 -19.71
C ARG A 587 -26.27 13.64 -19.51
N VAL A 588 -26.16 13.22 -18.25
CA VAL A 588 -25.77 11.86 -17.91
C VAL A 588 -26.93 11.15 -17.23
N GLU A 589 -27.27 9.97 -17.72
CA GLU A 589 -28.30 9.10 -17.16
C GLU A 589 -27.70 7.75 -16.77
N ILE A 590 -27.84 7.38 -15.50
CA ILE A 590 -27.41 6.07 -15.01
C ILE A 590 -28.61 5.12 -15.01
N VAL A 591 -28.52 4.06 -15.81
CA VAL A 591 -29.60 3.10 -16.02
C VAL A 591 -29.35 1.78 -15.30
N GLN A 592 -30.45 1.13 -14.91
CA GLN A 592 -30.41 -0.21 -14.36
C GLN A 592 -29.95 -1.23 -15.45
N PRO A 593 -29.13 -2.21 -15.10
CA PRO A 593 -28.79 -3.29 -16.02
C PRO A 593 -30.03 -4.11 -16.36
N VAL A 594 -30.19 -4.44 -17.63
CA VAL A 594 -31.21 -5.38 -18.10
C VAL A 594 -30.59 -6.76 -18.25
N TYR A 595 -31.08 -7.71 -17.47
CA TYR A 595 -30.61 -9.10 -17.53
C TYR A 595 -31.46 -9.86 -18.54
N LEU A 596 -30.87 -10.21 -19.70
CA LEU A 596 -31.55 -10.84 -20.83
C LEU A 596 -31.30 -12.36 -20.86
N PRO A 597 -32.29 -13.19 -20.51
CA PRO A 597 -32.15 -14.62 -20.69
C PRO A 597 -32.19 -14.99 -22.18
N VAL A 598 -31.23 -15.78 -22.61
CA VAL A 598 -31.16 -16.36 -23.94
C VAL A 598 -31.50 -17.84 -23.84
N ASN A 599 -32.63 -18.20 -24.40
CA ASN A 599 -33.09 -19.57 -24.42
C ASN A 599 -32.46 -20.34 -25.59
N VAL A 600 -32.19 -21.61 -25.37
CA VAL A 600 -31.55 -22.48 -26.35
C VAL A 600 -32.47 -23.69 -26.63
N LYS A 601 -32.68 -23.97 -27.90
CA LYS A 601 -33.30 -25.20 -28.31
C LYS A 601 -32.42 -25.90 -29.35
N GLY A 602 -32.37 -27.26 -29.26
CA GLY A 602 -31.55 -27.98 -30.23
C GLY A 602 -31.72 -29.49 -30.15
N VAL A 603 -31.29 -30.14 -31.22
CA VAL A 603 -31.18 -31.60 -31.33
C VAL A 603 -29.73 -31.93 -31.63
N ILE A 604 -29.10 -32.67 -30.71
CA ILE A 604 -27.67 -33.00 -30.77
C ILE A 604 -27.51 -34.53 -30.79
N TYR A 605 -26.72 -35.00 -31.74
CA TYR A 605 -26.34 -36.41 -31.83
C TYR A 605 -25.02 -36.64 -31.12
N VAL A 606 -25.03 -37.55 -30.15
CA VAL A 606 -23.86 -37.92 -29.35
C VAL A 606 -23.31 -39.30 -29.74
N LYS A 607 -22.02 -39.47 -29.54
CA LYS A 607 -21.35 -40.75 -29.76
C LYS A 607 -21.87 -41.83 -28.78
N ARG A 608 -21.83 -43.11 -29.20
CA ARG A 608 -22.20 -44.23 -28.32
C ARG A 608 -21.45 -44.12 -26.97
N HIS A 609 -22.16 -44.38 -25.87
CA HIS A 609 -21.72 -44.33 -24.48
C HIS A 609 -21.69 -42.93 -23.82
N TYR A 610 -22.05 -41.87 -24.53
CA TYR A 610 -22.08 -40.50 -23.97
C TYR A 610 -23.51 -39.96 -23.72
N GLU A 611 -24.50 -40.82 -23.62
CA GLU A 611 -25.93 -40.47 -23.44
C GLU A 611 -26.19 -39.69 -22.14
N ARG A 612 -25.31 -39.86 -21.12
CA ARG A 612 -25.41 -39.18 -19.82
C ARG A 612 -24.69 -37.85 -19.73
N GLU A 613 -24.03 -37.41 -20.81
CA GLU A 613 -23.22 -36.19 -20.84
C GLU A 613 -24.01 -34.91 -21.23
N GLN A 614 -25.37 -35.00 -21.15
CA GLN A 614 -26.23 -33.82 -21.34
C GLN A 614 -25.78 -32.64 -20.46
N GLY A 615 -25.41 -32.90 -19.21
CA GLY A 615 -24.93 -31.89 -18.27
C GLY A 615 -23.65 -31.17 -18.70
N LEU A 616 -22.75 -31.86 -19.42
CA LEU A 616 -21.54 -31.25 -19.97
C LEU A 616 -21.88 -30.28 -21.12
N ILE A 617 -22.78 -30.69 -22.02
CA ILE A 617 -23.22 -29.88 -23.14
C ILE A 617 -23.95 -28.62 -22.63
N GLU A 618 -24.89 -28.80 -21.68
CA GLU A 618 -25.60 -27.69 -21.06
C GLU A 618 -24.64 -26.73 -20.33
N LYS A 619 -23.65 -27.27 -19.64
CA LYS A 619 -22.61 -26.48 -18.96
C LYS A 619 -21.79 -25.64 -19.96
N THR A 620 -21.34 -26.24 -21.05
CA THR A 620 -20.60 -25.54 -22.11
C THR A 620 -21.43 -24.42 -22.73
N ILE A 621 -22.72 -24.65 -22.99
CA ILE A 621 -23.63 -23.61 -23.49
C ILE A 621 -23.77 -22.48 -22.48
N ARG A 622 -23.91 -22.80 -21.18
CA ARG A 622 -23.98 -21.79 -20.12
C ARG A 622 -22.71 -20.96 -20.02
N GLU A 623 -21.55 -21.59 -20.07
CA GLU A 623 -20.24 -20.93 -20.06
C GLU A 623 -20.08 -19.93 -21.23
N GLN A 624 -20.65 -20.24 -22.40
CA GLN A 624 -20.63 -19.37 -23.56
C GLN A 624 -21.63 -18.20 -23.48
N LEU A 625 -22.77 -18.39 -22.86
CA LEU A 625 -23.84 -17.40 -22.83
C LEU A 625 -23.82 -16.52 -21.59
N ASP A 626 -23.34 -17.02 -20.45
CA ASP A 626 -23.45 -16.33 -19.17
C ASP A 626 -22.36 -15.26 -19.01
N TYR A 627 -22.78 -14.03 -18.75
CA TYR A 627 -21.89 -12.89 -18.52
C TYR A 627 -21.03 -13.03 -17.25
N LEU A 628 -21.36 -13.94 -16.34
CA LEU A 628 -20.57 -14.21 -15.13
C LEU A 628 -19.38 -15.14 -15.39
N GLU A 629 -19.56 -16.07 -16.33
CA GLU A 629 -18.58 -17.11 -16.65
C GLU A 629 -17.74 -16.75 -17.88
N SER A 630 -18.19 -15.75 -18.67
CA SER A 630 -17.50 -15.24 -19.85
C SER A 630 -17.01 -13.80 -19.66
N GLU A 631 -16.07 -13.36 -20.50
CA GLU A 631 -15.61 -11.97 -20.53
C GLU A 631 -16.64 -10.99 -21.16
N ARG A 632 -17.82 -11.47 -21.54
CA ARG A 632 -18.85 -10.67 -22.19
C ARG A 632 -19.32 -9.52 -21.34
N SER A 633 -19.50 -8.36 -22.00
CA SER A 633 -19.96 -7.11 -21.39
C SER A 633 -21.35 -6.72 -21.86
N PHE A 634 -21.81 -5.55 -21.45
CA PHE A 634 -23.08 -4.99 -21.88
C PHE A 634 -23.14 -4.81 -23.39
N GLY A 635 -24.23 -5.26 -24.02
CA GLY A 635 -24.50 -5.08 -25.44
C GLY A 635 -23.61 -5.87 -26.38
N ASP A 636 -22.79 -6.79 -25.87
CA ASP A 636 -21.92 -7.63 -26.69
C ASP A 636 -22.74 -8.60 -27.52
N VAL A 637 -22.40 -8.69 -28.79
CA VAL A 637 -23.09 -9.56 -29.75
C VAL A 637 -22.87 -11.03 -29.40
N LEU A 638 -23.93 -11.79 -29.28
CA LEU A 638 -23.88 -13.24 -29.16
C LEU A 638 -23.84 -13.86 -30.54
N LYS A 639 -22.68 -14.30 -30.96
CA LYS A 639 -22.53 -14.99 -32.24
C LYS A 639 -22.95 -16.43 -32.13
N PHE A 640 -23.86 -16.85 -32.99
CA PHE A 640 -24.33 -18.22 -33.06
C PHE A 640 -23.17 -19.21 -33.25
N ASP A 641 -22.25 -18.88 -34.17
CA ASP A 641 -21.09 -19.70 -34.51
C ASP A 641 -20.19 -20.00 -33.32
N GLU A 642 -20.06 -19.09 -32.34
CA GLU A 642 -19.22 -19.29 -31.16
C GLU A 642 -19.82 -20.37 -30.26
N VAL A 643 -21.14 -20.33 -30.05
CA VAL A 643 -21.85 -21.32 -29.25
C VAL A 643 -21.88 -22.67 -29.98
N PHE A 644 -22.16 -22.64 -31.29
CA PHE A 644 -22.22 -23.84 -32.12
C PHE A 644 -20.88 -24.59 -32.11
N ARG A 645 -19.76 -23.90 -32.36
CA ARG A 645 -18.41 -24.49 -32.35
C ARG A 645 -18.00 -24.99 -30.97
N ALA A 646 -18.37 -24.27 -29.90
CA ALA A 646 -18.05 -24.71 -28.55
C ALA A 646 -18.71 -26.05 -28.22
N VAL A 647 -19.95 -26.27 -28.67
CA VAL A 647 -20.68 -27.52 -28.51
C VAL A 647 -20.15 -28.59 -29.46
N GLU A 648 -19.91 -28.28 -30.73
CA GLU A 648 -19.39 -29.20 -31.75
C GLU A 648 -18.03 -29.80 -31.39
N ASN A 649 -17.17 -29.01 -30.75
CA ASN A 649 -15.82 -29.44 -30.34
C ASN A 649 -15.80 -30.35 -29.11
N LEU A 650 -16.93 -30.64 -28.47
CA LEU A 650 -17.00 -31.60 -27.37
C LEU A 650 -16.76 -33.02 -27.85
N GLU A 651 -15.91 -33.77 -27.17
CA GLU A 651 -15.60 -35.16 -27.54
C GLU A 651 -16.81 -36.08 -27.60
N CYS A 652 -17.86 -35.79 -26.81
CA CYS A 652 -19.10 -36.53 -26.76
C CYS A 652 -20.02 -36.26 -27.93
N VAL A 653 -19.87 -35.13 -28.64
CA VAL A 653 -20.75 -34.74 -29.75
C VAL A 653 -20.25 -35.35 -31.05
N GLU A 654 -21.17 -35.93 -31.84
CA GLU A 654 -20.91 -36.42 -33.20
C GLU A 654 -21.26 -35.36 -34.21
N TYR A 655 -22.46 -34.79 -34.12
CA TYR A 655 -22.87 -33.62 -34.88
C TYR A 655 -24.10 -32.95 -34.28
N ILE A 656 -24.31 -31.71 -34.60
CA ILE A 656 -25.46 -30.88 -34.21
C ILE A 656 -26.44 -30.87 -35.37
N TYR A 657 -27.65 -31.43 -35.18
CA TYR A 657 -28.69 -31.45 -36.20
C TYR A 657 -29.43 -30.12 -36.29
N ASP A 658 -29.79 -29.55 -35.16
CA ASP A 658 -30.46 -28.28 -35.02
C ASP A 658 -30.02 -27.59 -33.74
N LEU A 659 -29.78 -26.28 -33.80
CA LEU A 659 -29.48 -25.43 -32.65
C LEU A 659 -30.05 -24.04 -32.93
N ALA A 660 -30.84 -23.53 -32.00
CA ALA A 660 -31.40 -22.17 -32.12
C ALA A 660 -31.24 -21.40 -30.80
N LEU A 661 -30.83 -20.16 -30.93
CA LEU A 661 -30.71 -19.20 -29.83
C LEU A 661 -31.77 -18.12 -29.99
N TYR A 662 -32.51 -17.80 -28.94
CA TYR A 662 -33.50 -16.73 -28.99
C TYR A 662 -33.62 -16.01 -27.64
N PRO A 663 -33.69 -14.66 -27.66
CA PRO A 663 -33.85 -13.87 -26.43
C PRO A 663 -35.28 -14.04 -25.92
N GLN A 664 -35.45 -14.15 -24.61
CA GLN A 664 -36.75 -14.27 -23.99
C GLN A 664 -37.59 -12.99 -24.17
N TYR A 665 -36.91 -11.81 -24.23
CA TYR A 665 -37.55 -10.51 -24.40
C TYR A 665 -37.19 -9.94 -25.79
N PRO A 666 -38.07 -10.07 -26.82
CA PRO A 666 -37.74 -9.65 -28.20
C PRO A 666 -37.42 -8.15 -28.33
N GLY A 667 -37.96 -7.29 -27.46
CA GLY A 667 -37.65 -5.86 -27.46
C GLY A 667 -36.27 -5.48 -26.89
N ALA A 668 -35.58 -6.39 -26.22
CA ALA A 668 -34.28 -6.17 -25.59
C ALA A 668 -33.09 -6.55 -26.51
N ALA A 669 -33.37 -7.20 -27.64
CA ALA A 669 -32.35 -7.60 -28.61
C ALA A 669 -32.93 -7.67 -30.06
N ARG A 670 -32.03 -7.59 -31.04
CA ARG A 670 -32.35 -7.85 -32.46
C ARG A 670 -31.65 -9.14 -32.88
N ILE A 671 -32.33 -9.95 -33.69
CA ILE A 671 -31.75 -11.16 -34.29
C ILE A 671 -31.43 -10.85 -35.76
N LYS A 672 -30.20 -11.11 -36.16
CA LYS A 672 -29.77 -11.00 -37.56
C LYS A 672 -28.77 -12.13 -37.85
N ASP A 673 -29.02 -12.89 -38.91
CA ASP A 673 -28.15 -14.00 -39.35
C ASP A 673 -27.86 -15.04 -38.24
N ASN A 674 -28.87 -15.35 -37.41
CA ASN A 674 -28.84 -16.18 -36.18
C ASN A 674 -28.04 -15.55 -35.03
N ASP A 675 -27.35 -14.45 -35.20
CA ASP A 675 -26.67 -13.71 -34.13
C ASP A 675 -27.68 -12.85 -33.37
N ILE A 676 -27.44 -12.74 -32.04
CA ILE A 676 -28.26 -11.91 -31.15
C ILE A 676 -27.48 -10.61 -30.85
N TYR A 677 -28.10 -9.47 -31.19
CA TYR A 677 -27.61 -8.12 -30.93
C TYR A 677 -28.40 -7.51 -29.75
N PRO A 678 -27.92 -7.64 -28.50
CA PRO A 678 -28.61 -7.06 -27.36
C PRO A 678 -28.56 -5.54 -27.38
N ASN A 679 -29.50 -4.90 -26.68
CA ASN A 679 -29.40 -3.46 -26.45
C ASN A 679 -28.19 -3.17 -25.56
N ALA A 680 -27.68 -1.92 -25.60
CA ALA A 680 -26.44 -1.52 -24.95
C ALA A 680 -26.47 -1.60 -23.41
N ASP A 681 -27.63 -1.68 -22.80
CA ASP A 681 -27.88 -1.83 -21.35
C ASP A 681 -28.14 -3.29 -20.93
N CYS A 682 -28.07 -4.24 -21.89
CA CYS A 682 -28.37 -5.63 -21.64
C CYS A 682 -27.13 -6.47 -21.34
N LEU A 683 -27.25 -7.34 -20.35
CA LEU A 683 -26.31 -8.43 -20.05
C LEU A 683 -27.00 -9.77 -20.33
N CYS A 684 -26.45 -10.54 -21.25
CA CYS A 684 -27.00 -11.84 -21.61
C CYS A 684 -26.57 -12.93 -20.64
N TYR A 685 -27.48 -13.87 -20.37
CA TYR A 685 -27.20 -15.07 -19.61
C TYR A 685 -28.01 -16.26 -20.16
N ALA A 686 -27.58 -17.48 -19.85
CA ALA A 686 -28.28 -18.68 -20.28
C ALA A 686 -29.64 -18.78 -19.59
N GLY A 687 -30.70 -18.75 -20.40
CA GLY A 687 -32.08 -18.96 -19.97
C GLY A 687 -32.43 -20.46 -19.89
N ASP A 688 -33.58 -20.83 -20.45
CA ASP A 688 -34.03 -22.20 -20.54
C ASP A 688 -33.32 -22.94 -21.68
N ILE A 689 -32.70 -24.10 -21.37
CA ILE A 689 -31.96 -24.92 -22.31
C ILE A 689 -32.73 -26.19 -22.53
N GLN A 690 -33.32 -26.34 -23.73
CA GLN A 690 -34.12 -27.51 -24.13
C GLN A 690 -33.35 -28.28 -25.21
N LEU A 691 -32.59 -29.30 -24.81
CA LEU A 691 -31.83 -30.13 -25.72
C LEU A 691 -32.45 -31.54 -25.81
N GLU A 692 -32.66 -32.00 -27.03
CA GLU A 692 -32.98 -33.40 -27.33
C GLU A 692 -31.69 -34.09 -27.74
N ILE A 693 -31.21 -34.99 -26.90
CA ILE A 693 -30.01 -35.76 -27.18
C ILE A 693 -30.39 -37.11 -27.78
N ARG A 694 -29.82 -37.38 -28.95
CA ARG A 694 -30.04 -38.63 -29.70
C ARG A 694 -28.72 -39.36 -29.91
N ASN A 695 -28.80 -40.71 -29.85
CA ASN A 695 -27.65 -41.53 -30.20
C ASN A 695 -27.43 -41.54 -31.72
N TYR A 696 -26.18 -41.44 -32.12
CA TYR A 696 -25.81 -41.67 -33.52
C TYR A 696 -25.77 -43.20 -33.75
N GLU A 697 -26.81 -43.73 -34.43
CA GLU A 697 -26.82 -45.09 -34.93
C GLU A 697 -26.29 -45.04 -36.39
N LYS A 698 -25.14 -45.71 -36.60
CA LYS A 698 -24.62 -45.95 -37.95
C LYS A 698 -25.42 -47.02 -38.66
#